data_64616f87c2e753323d5f83d0fa4135e8
#
_entry.id   64616f87c2e753323d5f83d0fa4135e8
#
_cell.length_a   1.000
_cell.length_b   1.000
_cell.length_c   1.000
_cell.angle_alpha   90.00
_cell.angle_beta   90.00
_cell.angle_gamma   90.00
#
_symmetry.space_group_name_H-M   'P 1'
#
loop_
_entity.id
_entity.type
_entity.pdbx_description
1 polymer ?
#
loop_
_entity_poly.entity_id
_entity_poly.type
_entity_poly.pdbx_seq_one_letter_code
_entity_poly.pdbx_strand_id
1 'polypeptide(L)'
;MMMKGCFGEVGVCVVLLVCCWGQEVTAQPALTYHNHVHVRSFEIDYEHSQFLKDGQPYRYVSGSIHYFRVLAADWPDRLWKLRMAGFNAVQTVIEWATHEPRQGEYLFSGNNDLEEFIKTAQRLGLDVILRIGPYICAERDMGGMPYWLLKLHPDIRLRTSDPAFLRHMDRWLGEVLLPRIRSLLYENGGPVIMVQLENEYGCLVKLCDRHYTKHLRDLTREKLGPRVVLFTTDNPIPDHLMEGKIPGVYATIDFGVGKDPKEMFKMQRLFEPRGPLDNSEYHSGWMDHWGLHHHTVDSKVLAEGLDAILALNASVNMFMFHGGTSFGLTSGSNILPKFRANPTSYDYDAPVSEAGDPTDKYLPIRDVVSKYLPVPQGPIPRPTKKGVYGAVNLTAIASLWEVAARLPTTYHPWPLTFEQLDLSVGLVIYSTRVPFRIPDPARLSLPNVHDRGYVFVGGRDAGMVSREQGMMDVAVRATQGDTITVVVESQGRISAGSHINDFKGLTTNATLNGHVLKGWNMTAVPLTNTSILPDAPWSPRHLPATPGTPSGGLTFYSGVFTVPDEDPHPLNTFLRVNGWSKGVAWVNRFCLGRYWPEVGPQVTLYVPWSILKRGQNELLLLELESAPCPAPLPCAATLQDKHVLDGPTPT
;
A
#
# COMPACT_ATOMS: atom_id res chain seq x y z
N MET A 1 -32.81 59.94 -12.34
CA MET A 1 -33.81 60.15 -13.39
C MET A 1 -34.75 58.97 -13.26
N MET A 2 -35.80 59.10 -12.45
CA MET A 2 -37.21 59.24 -12.87
C MET A 2 -37.66 58.03 -13.71
N MET A 3 -38.74 57.32 -13.51
CA MET A 3 -40.01 57.47 -12.74
C MET A 3 -40.70 56.11 -12.85
N LYS A 4 -41.32 55.54 -11.78
CA LYS A 4 -42.78 55.60 -11.48
C LYS A 4 -43.72 54.91 -12.47
N GLY A 5 -44.63 54.11 -11.89
CA GLY A 5 -46.01 53.89 -12.26
C GLY A 5 -46.49 52.49 -11.87
N CYS A 6 -47.12 52.31 -10.94
CA CYS A 6 -48.41 52.25 -10.19
C CYS A 6 -49.63 51.89 -11.06
N PHE A 7 -50.56 51.22 -10.36
CA PHE A 7 -52.02 50.95 -10.61
C PHE A 7 -52.32 49.55 -11.13
N GLY A 8 -53.20 48.70 -10.58
CA GLY A 8 -54.26 48.98 -9.64
C GLY A 8 -55.51 48.17 -10.01
N GLU A 9 -56.19 47.65 -9.03
CA GLU A 9 -57.62 47.35 -8.96
C GLU A 9 -58.17 46.12 -9.75
N VAL A 10 -59.20 45.40 -9.36
CA VAL A 10 -60.28 45.51 -8.38
C VAL A 10 -60.83 44.13 -8.11
N GLY A 11 -61.31 43.88 -6.92
CA GLY A 11 -61.95 42.68 -6.45
C GLY A 11 -63.40 42.52 -6.93
N VAL A 12 -63.89 41.28 -6.83
CA VAL A 12 -65.31 41.01 -6.72
C VAL A 12 -65.52 39.97 -5.63
N CYS A 13 -66.17 40.39 -4.54
CA CYS A 13 -66.80 39.53 -3.56
C CYS A 13 -68.07 38.91 -4.15
N VAL A 14 -68.21 37.60 -4.10
CA VAL A 14 -69.51 36.91 -4.22
C VAL A 14 -69.76 36.17 -2.90
N VAL A 15 -70.67 36.71 -2.12
CA VAL A 15 -71.29 36.04 -0.94
C VAL A 15 -72.38 35.10 -1.46
N LEU A 16 -72.24 33.82 -1.22
CA LEU A 16 -73.33 32.85 -1.31
C LEU A 16 -73.59 32.27 0.08
N LEU A 17 -74.75 32.71 0.67
CA LEU A 17 -75.39 32.09 1.80
C LEU A 17 -75.93 30.73 1.34
N VAL A 18 -75.52 29.63 2.01
CA VAL A 18 -76.27 28.37 1.98
C VAL A 18 -76.48 27.88 3.40
N CYS A 19 -77.74 27.59 3.66
CA CYS A 19 -78.30 27.24 4.95
C CYS A 19 -77.74 25.97 5.57
N CYS A 20 -77.69 26.00 6.89
CA CYS A 20 -77.43 24.91 7.81
C CYS A 20 -78.33 23.70 7.58
N TRP A 21 -77.72 22.52 7.45
CA TRP A 21 -78.22 21.26 7.97
C TRP A 21 -77.14 20.60 8.80
N GLY A 22 -77.42 20.39 10.08
CA GLY A 22 -76.46 19.78 11.00
C GLY A 22 -76.26 18.29 10.70
N GLN A 23 -75.01 17.94 10.54
CA GLN A 23 -74.53 16.58 10.80
C GLN A 23 -73.38 16.69 11.79
N GLU A 24 -73.47 15.97 12.88
CA GLU A 24 -72.40 15.78 13.83
C GLU A 24 -71.19 15.15 13.12
N VAL A 25 -70.15 15.93 12.89
CA VAL A 25 -68.85 15.44 12.45
C VAL A 25 -68.15 14.95 13.71
N THR A 26 -68.12 13.62 13.92
CA THR A 26 -67.24 13.00 14.90
C THR A 26 -65.81 13.30 14.46
N ALA A 27 -65.10 14.07 15.28
CA ALA A 27 -63.67 14.36 15.08
C ALA A 27 -62.90 13.05 15.12
N GLN A 28 -62.37 12.61 13.97
CA GLN A 28 -61.34 11.58 13.94
C GLN A 28 -60.09 12.12 14.68
N PRO A 29 -59.45 11.28 15.52
CA PRO A 29 -58.23 11.71 16.19
C PRO A 29 -57.18 11.99 15.12
N ALA A 30 -56.51 13.13 15.19
CA ALA A 30 -55.41 13.50 14.36
C ALA A 30 -54.34 12.42 14.50
N LEU A 31 -54.07 11.69 13.41
CA LEU A 31 -52.90 10.84 13.31
C LEU A 31 -51.68 11.72 13.42
N THR A 32 -51.13 11.79 14.62
CA THR A 32 -49.77 12.34 14.86
C THR A 32 -48.82 11.41 14.16
N TYR A 33 -48.40 11.75 12.95
CA TYR A 33 -47.22 11.19 12.33
C TYR A 33 -46.02 11.57 13.20
N HIS A 34 -45.65 10.72 14.13
CA HIS A 34 -44.31 10.74 14.68
C HIS A 34 -43.39 10.37 13.53
N ASN A 35 -42.84 11.37 12.87
CA ASN A 35 -41.63 11.20 12.09
C ASN A 35 -40.55 10.74 13.08
N HIS A 36 -40.45 9.42 13.31
CA HIS A 36 -39.25 8.85 13.87
C HIS A 36 -38.15 9.11 12.85
N VAL A 37 -37.42 10.18 13.02
CA VAL A 37 -36.12 10.33 12.37
C VAL A 37 -35.35 9.12 12.84
N HIS A 38 -35.17 8.13 11.99
CA HIS A 38 -34.35 6.97 12.25
C HIS A 38 -32.93 7.50 12.43
N VAL A 39 -32.49 7.66 13.67
CA VAL A 39 -31.12 8.06 13.99
C VAL A 39 -30.26 6.84 13.67
N ARG A 40 -29.46 6.93 12.60
CA ARG A 40 -28.50 5.89 12.24
C ARG A 40 -27.50 5.74 13.39
N SER A 41 -27.30 4.53 13.87
CA SER A 41 -26.37 4.22 14.95
C SER A 41 -25.61 2.94 14.67
N PHE A 42 -24.36 2.89 15.12
CA PHE A 42 -23.57 1.69 15.22
C PHE A 42 -22.85 1.69 16.57
N GLU A 43 -23.05 0.64 17.36
CA GLU A 43 -22.57 0.60 18.73
C GLU A 43 -22.27 -0.81 19.23
N ILE A 44 -21.57 -0.93 20.35
CA ILE A 44 -21.32 -2.19 21.04
C ILE A 44 -22.35 -2.37 22.14
N ASP A 45 -23.13 -3.44 22.07
CA ASP A 45 -24.00 -3.92 23.12
C ASP A 45 -23.21 -4.87 24.05
N TYR A 46 -22.69 -4.32 25.13
CA TYR A 46 -21.93 -5.07 26.12
C TYR A 46 -22.79 -6.06 26.91
N GLU A 47 -24.09 -5.82 27.02
CA GLU A 47 -25.01 -6.70 27.76
C GLU A 47 -25.19 -8.03 27.03
N HIS A 48 -25.44 -7.98 25.71
CA HIS A 48 -25.64 -9.16 24.87
C HIS A 48 -24.39 -9.59 24.10
N SER A 49 -23.25 -8.92 24.33
CA SER A 49 -21.95 -9.22 23.69
C SER A 49 -22.03 -9.25 22.15
N GLN A 50 -22.58 -8.20 21.56
CA GLN A 50 -22.79 -8.08 20.11
C GLN A 50 -22.61 -6.64 19.63
N PHE A 51 -22.54 -6.43 18.32
CA PHE A 51 -22.75 -5.11 17.74
C PHE A 51 -24.25 -4.87 17.50
N LEU A 52 -24.67 -3.60 17.58
CA LEU A 52 -25.96 -3.13 17.13
C LEU A 52 -25.78 -2.14 15.97
N LYS A 53 -26.62 -2.27 14.96
CA LYS A 53 -26.77 -1.30 13.88
C LYS A 53 -28.23 -0.90 13.77
N ASP A 54 -28.49 0.42 13.96
CA ASP A 54 -29.84 0.97 14.06
C ASP A 54 -30.71 0.26 15.13
N GLY A 55 -30.08 -0.10 16.26
CA GLY A 55 -30.69 -0.81 17.37
C GLY A 55 -30.98 -2.30 17.13
N GLN A 56 -30.56 -2.85 15.99
CA GLN A 56 -30.73 -4.27 15.66
C GLN A 56 -29.41 -5.03 15.79
N PRO A 57 -29.42 -6.30 16.26
CA PRO A 57 -28.23 -7.13 16.29
C PRO A 57 -27.54 -7.16 14.92
N TYR A 58 -26.23 -6.91 14.92
CA TYR A 58 -25.43 -6.86 13.71
C TYR A 58 -24.14 -7.65 13.87
N ARG A 59 -23.78 -8.37 12.83
CA ARG A 59 -22.49 -9.05 12.72
C ARG A 59 -21.90 -8.72 11.35
N TYR A 60 -20.68 -8.23 11.33
CA TYR A 60 -19.99 -8.05 10.07
C TYR A 60 -19.12 -9.26 9.69
N VAL A 61 -19.05 -9.51 8.40
CA VAL A 61 -18.00 -10.28 7.74
C VAL A 61 -17.39 -9.33 6.72
N SER A 62 -16.20 -8.85 7.01
CA SER A 62 -15.48 -7.88 6.17
C SER A 62 -14.26 -8.50 5.52
N GLY A 63 -13.80 -7.88 4.43
CA GLY A 63 -12.55 -8.24 3.79
C GLY A 63 -11.72 -7.01 3.51
N SER A 64 -10.40 -7.14 3.68
CA SER A 64 -9.46 -6.07 3.42
C SER A 64 -9.18 -5.91 1.93
N ILE A 65 -9.35 -4.68 1.44
CA ILE A 65 -8.93 -4.20 0.12
C ILE A 65 -8.25 -2.85 0.33
N HIS A 66 -6.98 -2.76 0.01
CA HIS A 66 -6.24 -1.50 0.12
C HIS A 66 -6.44 -0.68 -1.16
N TYR A 67 -7.19 0.44 -1.07
CA TYR A 67 -7.53 1.25 -2.25
C TYR A 67 -6.30 1.72 -3.04
N PHE A 68 -5.16 1.99 -2.39
CA PHE A 68 -3.92 2.42 -3.03
C PHE A 68 -3.14 1.27 -3.73
N ARG A 69 -3.54 0.01 -3.54
CA ARG A 69 -3.01 -1.16 -4.25
C ARG A 69 -3.87 -1.59 -5.44
N VAL A 70 -4.96 -0.87 -5.69
CA VAL A 70 -5.91 -1.09 -6.77
C VAL A 70 -6.16 0.24 -7.47
N LEU A 71 -6.03 0.30 -8.79
CA LEU A 71 -6.34 1.55 -9.50
C LEU A 71 -7.82 1.88 -9.40
N ALA A 72 -8.16 3.16 -9.35
CA ALA A 72 -9.53 3.62 -9.09
C ALA A 72 -10.56 3.06 -10.08
N ALA A 73 -10.15 2.81 -11.33
CA ALA A 73 -11.00 2.19 -12.35
C ALA A 73 -11.48 0.77 -11.97
N ASP A 74 -10.75 0.08 -11.11
CA ASP A 74 -11.04 -1.29 -10.69
C ASP A 74 -11.73 -1.40 -9.31
N TRP A 75 -11.85 -0.31 -8.54
CA TRP A 75 -12.52 -0.33 -7.23
C TRP A 75 -13.94 -0.90 -7.28
N PRO A 76 -14.80 -0.50 -8.25
CA PRO A 76 -16.15 -1.05 -8.33
C PRO A 76 -16.16 -2.58 -8.51
N ASP A 77 -15.26 -3.12 -9.34
CA ASP A 77 -15.15 -4.56 -9.59
C ASP A 77 -14.71 -5.33 -8.33
N ARG A 78 -13.67 -4.86 -7.64
CA ARG A 78 -13.14 -5.53 -6.44
C ARG A 78 -14.15 -5.51 -5.30
N LEU A 79 -14.80 -4.36 -5.07
CA LEU A 79 -15.84 -4.21 -4.05
C LEU A 79 -17.10 -5.02 -4.39
N TRP A 80 -17.50 -5.07 -5.67
CA TRP A 80 -18.61 -5.92 -6.11
C TRP A 80 -18.31 -7.41 -5.86
N LYS A 81 -17.10 -7.88 -6.16
CA LYS A 81 -16.67 -9.27 -5.89
C LYS A 81 -16.70 -9.59 -4.40
N LEU A 82 -16.26 -8.66 -3.55
CA LEU A 82 -16.37 -8.78 -2.10
C LEU A 82 -17.86 -8.94 -1.69
N ARG A 83 -18.73 -8.07 -2.20
CA ARG A 83 -20.16 -8.14 -1.92
C ARG A 83 -20.78 -9.46 -2.39
N MET A 84 -20.41 -9.94 -3.59
CA MET A 84 -20.90 -11.21 -4.15
C MET A 84 -20.38 -12.44 -3.42
N ALA A 85 -19.27 -12.36 -2.70
CA ALA A 85 -18.82 -13.40 -1.78
C ALA A 85 -19.65 -13.48 -0.49
N GLY A 86 -20.64 -12.57 -0.31
CA GLY A 86 -21.51 -12.53 0.87
C GLY A 86 -21.04 -11.60 1.97
N PHE A 87 -19.91 -10.93 1.78
CA PHE A 87 -19.39 -9.97 2.75
C PHE A 87 -20.28 -8.73 2.80
N ASN A 88 -20.47 -8.18 3.99
CA ASN A 88 -21.31 -7.00 4.22
C ASN A 88 -20.51 -5.75 4.59
N ALA A 89 -19.20 -5.86 4.75
CA ALA A 89 -18.31 -4.74 4.99
C ALA A 89 -16.99 -4.88 4.23
N VAL A 90 -16.32 -3.77 3.96
CA VAL A 90 -14.95 -3.70 3.49
C VAL A 90 -14.07 -3.02 4.55
N GLN A 91 -12.87 -3.54 4.76
CA GLN A 91 -11.85 -2.87 5.57
C GLN A 91 -10.77 -2.29 4.65
N THR A 92 -10.30 -1.08 4.95
CA THR A 92 -9.13 -0.50 4.29
C THR A 92 -8.26 0.28 5.27
N VAL A 93 -6.96 0.29 5.03
CA VAL A 93 -6.00 1.14 5.76
C VAL A 93 -5.81 2.47 5.05
N ILE A 94 -5.47 3.52 5.76
CA ILE A 94 -5.18 4.84 5.18
C ILE A 94 -3.69 5.12 5.32
N GLU A 95 -3.00 5.16 4.18
CA GLU A 95 -1.55 5.34 4.15
C GLU A 95 -1.18 6.83 4.15
N TRP A 96 -0.54 7.29 5.20
CA TRP A 96 -0.11 8.69 5.32
C TRP A 96 0.86 9.10 4.21
N ALA A 97 1.88 8.26 3.92
CA ALA A 97 2.88 8.54 2.89
C ALA A 97 2.31 8.74 1.48
N THR A 98 1.24 8.00 1.13
CA THR A 98 0.54 8.15 -0.17
C THR A 98 -0.20 9.48 -0.26
N HIS A 99 -0.79 9.92 0.83
CA HIS A 99 -1.56 11.16 0.86
C HIS A 99 -0.74 12.41 1.15
N GLU A 100 0.42 12.30 1.78
CA GLU A 100 1.35 13.39 2.03
C GLU A 100 2.79 12.97 1.64
N PRO A 101 3.06 12.77 0.33
CA PRO A 101 4.38 12.32 -0.16
C PRO A 101 5.50 13.32 0.13
N ARG A 102 5.16 14.60 0.25
CA ARG A 102 6.01 15.67 0.78
C ARG A 102 5.26 16.45 1.83
N GLN A 103 5.97 16.97 2.81
CA GLN A 103 5.34 17.72 3.88
C GLN A 103 4.47 18.87 3.36
N GLY A 104 3.17 18.82 3.69
CA GLY A 104 2.18 19.83 3.30
C GLY A 104 1.61 19.67 1.88
N GLU A 105 2.06 18.70 1.10
CA GLU A 105 1.49 18.38 -0.22
C GLU A 105 0.49 17.22 -0.08
N TYR A 106 -0.81 17.50 -0.21
CA TYR A 106 -1.87 16.53 0.02
C TYR A 106 -2.49 16.02 -1.28
N LEU A 107 -2.59 14.70 -1.43
CA LEU A 107 -3.13 14.00 -2.60
C LEU A 107 -4.38 13.20 -2.22
N PHE A 108 -5.56 13.69 -2.67
CA PHE A 108 -6.87 13.04 -2.44
C PHE A 108 -7.70 12.97 -3.74
N SER A 109 -7.06 12.69 -4.86
CA SER A 109 -7.74 12.58 -6.16
C SER A 109 -7.21 11.41 -6.98
N GLY A 110 -7.96 10.97 -7.98
CA GLY A 110 -7.60 9.85 -8.85
C GLY A 110 -7.46 8.55 -8.06
N ASN A 111 -6.31 7.89 -8.16
CA ASN A 111 -6.05 6.64 -7.43
C ASN A 111 -5.88 6.83 -5.90
N ASN A 112 -5.83 8.07 -5.43
CA ASN A 112 -5.74 8.43 -4.02
C ASN A 112 -7.06 9.01 -3.47
N ASP A 113 -8.16 8.92 -4.21
CA ASP A 113 -9.48 9.42 -3.78
C ASP A 113 -10.13 8.46 -2.79
N LEU A 114 -9.71 8.56 -1.52
CA LEU A 114 -10.24 7.77 -0.41
C LEU A 114 -11.77 7.93 -0.28
N GLU A 115 -12.27 9.16 -0.45
CA GLU A 115 -13.71 9.43 -0.31
C GLU A 115 -14.51 8.72 -1.39
N GLU A 116 -14.03 8.71 -2.64
CA GLU A 116 -14.71 8.00 -3.74
C GLU A 116 -14.66 6.47 -3.54
N PHE A 117 -13.55 5.92 -3.01
CA PHE A 117 -13.50 4.49 -2.64
C PHE A 117 -14.58 4.15 -1.60
N ILE A 118 -14.70 4.95 -0.53
CA ILE A 118 -15.70 4.75 0.54
C ILE A 118 -17.13 4.90 -0.02
N LYS A 119 -17.40 5.91 -0.86
CA LYS A 119 -18.69 6.11 -1.50
C LYS A 119 -19.03 4.97 -2.49
N THR A 120 -18.03 4.41 -3.16
CA THR A 120 -18.22 3.25 -4.03
C THR A 120 -18.63 2.01 -3.23
N ALA A 121 -18.01 1.78 -2.08
CA ALA A 121 -18.43 0.72 -1.16
C ALA A 121 -19.89 0.92 -0.70
N GLN A 122 -20.26 2.15 -0.34
CA GLN A 122 -21.65 2.49 0.05
C GLN A 122 -22.66 2.21 -1.07
N ARG A 123 -22.35 2.59 -2.31
CA ARG A 123 -23.23 2.32 -3.48
C ARG A 123 -23.46 0.83 -3.71
N LEU A 124 -22.51 -0.01 -3.33
CA LEU A 124 -22.60 -1.47 -3.43
C LEU A 124 -23.21 -2.13 -2.17
N GLY A 125 -23.68 -1.32 -1.20
CA GLY A 125 -24.29 -1.80 0.04
C GLY A 125 -23.30 -2.44 1.00
N LEU A 126 -22.04 -2.00 0.99
CA LEU A 126 -21.01 -2.39 1.93
C LEU A 126 -20.86 -1.32 3.02
N ASP A 127 -20.81 -1.75 4.28
CA ASP A 127 -20.29 -0.92 5.36
C ASP A 127 -18.75 -0.82 5.23
N VAL A 128 -18.15 0.16 5.90
CA VAL A 128 -16.72 0.41 5.80
C VAL A 128 -16.10 0.43 7.19
N ILE A 129 -14.97 -0.26 7.34
CA ILE A 129 -14.12 -0.22 8.52
C ILE A 129 -12.82 0.47 8.11
N LEU A 130 -12.49 1.59 8.77
CA LEU A 130 -11.26 2.35 8.45
C LEU A 130 -10.18 2.10 9.49
N ARG A 131 -8.96 1.89 9.02
CA ARG A 131 -7.76 1.83 9.83
C ARG A 131 -6.94 3.08 9.53
N ILE A 132 -6.99 4.05 10.47
CA ILE A 132 -6.47 5.41 10.22
C ILE A 132 -4.97 5.56 10.47
N GLY A 133 -4.31 4.55 10.99
CA GLY A 133 -2.92 4.62 11.40
C GLY A 133 -2.71 5.45 12.68
N PRO A 134 -1.64 6.27 12.73
CA PRO A 134 -0.75 6.78 11.67
C PRO A 134 0.20 5.74 11.05
N TYR A 135 0.46 4.65 11.75
CA TYR A 135 1.21 3.50 11.30
C TYR A 135 0.25 2.37 10.87
N ILE A 136 0.48 1.81 9.68
CA ILE A 136 -0.43 0.81 9.09
C ILE A 136 0.21 -0.55 8.83
N CYS A 137 1.52 -0.72 9.04
CA CYS A 137 2.27 -1.92 8.66
C CYS A 137 2.14 -2.25 7.16
N ALA A 138 1.38 -3.26 6.82
CA ALA A 138 0.89 -3.62 5.49
C ALA A 138 2.00 -3.73 4.42
N GLU A 139 3.22 -4.08 4.81
CA GLU A 139 4.42 -4.20 3.95
C GLU A 139 4.65 -2.97 3.06
N ARG A 140 4.32 -1.80 3.60
CA ARG A 140 4.58 -0.51 2.97
C ARG A 140 5.88 0.09 3.46
N ASP A 141 6.53 0.89 2.62
CA ASP A 141 7.73 1.65 2.99
C ASP A 141 7.50 2.40 4.31
N MET A 142 8.35 2.16 5.32
CA MET A 142 8.26 2.75 6.66
C MET A 142 6.91 2.53 7.37
N GLY A 143 6.22 1.40 7.08
CA GLY A 143 4.89 1.11 7.63
C GLY A 143 3.82 2.13 7.26
N GLY A 144 3.95 2.77 6.10
CA GLY A 144 3.02 3.76 5.56
C GLY A 144 3.21 5.17 6.09
N MET A 145 4.20 5.41 6.94
CA MET A 145 4.57 6.76 7.40
C MET A 145 5.52 7.43 6.39
N PRO A 146 5.46 8.76 6.20
CA PRO A 146 6.25 9.43 5.18
C PRO A 146 7.73 9.59 5.57
N TYR A 147 8.64 9.32 4.63
CA TYR A 147 10.10 9.39 4.80
C TYR A 147 10.60 10.76 5.29
N TRP A 148 9.89 11.84 4.95
CA TRP A 148 10.30 13.20 5.32
C TRP A 148 10.26 13.44 6.85
N LEU A 149 9.61 12.58 7.63
CA LEU A 149 9.72 12.59 9.09
C LEU A 149 11.18 12.37 9.52
N LEU A 150 11.86 11.39 8.91
CA LEU A 150 13.29 11.12 9.17
C LEU A 150 14.20 12.23 8.64
N LYS A 151 13.81 12.87 7.52
CA LYS A 151 14.54 14.02 6.97
C LYS A 151 14.52 15.21 7.91
N LEU A 152 13.35 15.54 8.45
CA LEU A 152 13.16 16.72 9.31
C LEU A 152 13.67 16.51 10.72
N HIS A 153 13.54 15.30 11.23
CA HIS A 153 13.88 14.94 12.60
C HIS A 153 14.61 13.58 12.61
N PRO A 154 15.93 13.55 12.36
CA PRO A 154 16.68 12.27 12.29
C PRO A 154 16.59 11.40 13.54
N ASP A 155 16.39 12.02 14.71
CA ASP A 155 16.28 11.34 16.01
C ASP A 155 14.82 11.10 16.44
N ILE A 156 13.84 11.28 15.54
CA ILE A 156 12.42 11.12 15.84
C ILE A 156 12.10 9.73 16.38
N ARG A 157 11.35 9.67 17.45
CA ARG A 157 10.83 8.41 17.98
C ARG A 157 9.40 8.22 17.47
N LEU A 158 9.29 7.48 16.37
CA LEU A 158 8.02 7.15 15.74
C LEU A 158 7.13 6.32 16.68
N ARG A 159 5.82 6.49 16.57
CA ARG A 159 4.81 5.77 17.36
C ARG A 159 4.98 5.99 18.87
N THR A 160 5.38 7.18 19.28
CA THR A 160 5.53 7.60 20.69
C THR A 160 5.01 9.00 20.93
N SER A 161 4.99 9.44 22.19
CA SER A 161 4.71 10.82 22.58
C SER A 161 5.87 11.80 22.33
N ASP A 162 6.79 11.46 21.44
CA ASP A 162 7.82 12.38 20.96
C ASP A 162 7.16 13.66 20.40
N PRO A 163 7.52 14.86 20.90
CA PRO A 163 6.87 16.10 20.47
C PRO A 163 6.95 16.39 18.97
N ALA A 164 8.03 15.94 18.30
CA ALA A 164 8.16 16.09 16.86
C ALA A 164 7.17 15.17 16.14
N PHE A 165 7.04 13.92 16.58
CA PHE A 165 6.10 12.97 16.00
C PHE A 165 4.65 13.41 16.22
N LEU A 166 4.27 13.76 17.46
CA LEU A 166 2.91 14.21 17.76
C LEU A 166 2.50 15.42 16.92
N ARG A 167 3.38 16.42 16.77
CA ARG A 167 3.07 17.62 15.97
C ARG A 167 2.69 17.29 14.52
N HIS A 168 3.42 16.38 13.89
CA HIS A 168 3.16 15.99 12.51
C HIS A 168 1.92 15.08 12.40
N MET A 169 1.76 14.16 13.34
CA MET A 169 0.60 13.30 13.42
C MET A 169 -0.69 14.08 13.68
N ASP A 170 -0.66 15.02 14.63
CA ASP A 170 -1.82 15.89 14.95
C ASP A 170 -2.28 16.70 13.74
N ARG A 171 -1.33 17.25 12.99
CA ARG A 171 -1.66 17.93 11.73
C ARG A 171 -2.27 16.96 10.72
N TRP A 172 -1.64 15.80 10.47
CA TRP A 172 -2.15 14.81 9.53
C TRP A 172 -3.54 14.29 9.92
N LEU A 173 -3.67 13.76 11.12
CA LEU A 173 -4.94 13.19 11.57
C LEU A 173 -5.96 14.29 11.90
N GLY A 174 -5.57 15.28 12.73
CA GLY A 174 -6.51 16.25 13.29
C GLY A 174 -6.98 17.31 12.31
N GLU A 175 -6.14 17.74 11.37
CA GLU A 175 -6.45 18.83 10.45
C GLU A 175 -6.79 18.36 9.03
N VAL A 176 -6.22 17.21 8.61
CA VAL A 176 -6.36 16.75 7.22
C VAL A 176 -7.27 15.55 7.09
N LEU A 177 -7.01 14.45 7.79
CA LEU A 177 -7.71 13.18 7.56
C LEU A 177 -9.07 13.11 8.27
N LEU A 178 -9.10 13.28 9.60
CA LEU A 178 -10.31 13.05 10.39
C LEU A 178 -11.47 14.01 10.01
N PRO A 179 -11.23 15.29 9.69
CA PRO A 179 -12.30 16.15 9.17
C PRO A 179 -12.93 15.66 7.87
N ARG A 180 -12.13 15.01 6.98
CA ARG A 180 -12.62 14.46 5.71
C ARG A 180 -13.52 13.25 5.92
N ILE A 181 -13.15 12.34 6.82
CA ILE A 181 -13.92 11.12 7.04
C ILE A 181 -15.14 11.32 7.93
N ARG A 182 -15.24 12.45 8.67
CA ARG A 182 -16.34 12.72 9.59
C ARG A 182 -17.71 12.65 8.93
N SER A 183 -17.85 13.23 7.73
CA SER A 183 -19.12 13.19 6.97
C SER A 183 -19.45 11.78 6.44
N LEU A 184 -18.47 10.89 6.40
CA LEU A 184 -18.61 9.50 5.92
C LEU A 184 -18.94 8.51 7.04
N LEU A 185 -18.98 8.96 8.30
CA LEU A 185 -19.40 8.13 9.42
C LEU A 185 -20.86 7.67 9.25
N TYR A 186 -21.16 6.48 9.74
CA TYR A 186 -22.49 5.88 9.62
C TYR A 186 -23.58 6.78 10.20
N GLU A 187 -23.36 7.35 11.38
CA GLU A 187 -24.28 8.29 12.02
C GLU A 187 -24.51 9.59 11.24
N ASN A 188 -23.61 9.96 10.34
CA ASN A 188 -23.69 11.15 9.49
C ASN A 188 -24.17 10.84 8.05
N GLY A 189 -24.65 9.62 7.80
CA GLY A 189 -25.18 9.22 6.49
C GLY A 189 -24.19 8.46 5.60
N GLY A 190 -22.92 8.34 5.99
CA GLY A 190 -21.91 7.54 5.29
C GLY A 190 -21.96 6.04 5.64
N PRO A 191 -21.04 5.24 5.15
CA PRO A 191 -20.97 3.81 5.42
C PRO A 191 -19.98 3.43 6.52
N VAL A 192 -19.20 4.36 7.09
CA VAL A 192 -18.12 4.06 8.04
C VAL A 192 -18.70 3.74 9.41
N ILE A 193 -18.56 2.46 9.83
CA ILE A 193 -19.11 1.95 11.09
C ILE A 193 -18.09 1.92 12.23
N MET A 194 -16.81 1.65 11.93
CA MET A 194 -15.75 1.49 12.92
C MET A 194 -14.46 2.13 12.46
N VAL A 195 -13.63 2.57 13.42
CA VAL A 195 -12.32 3.18 13.16
C VAL A 195 -11.27 2.53 14.06
N GLN A 196 -10.25 1.90 13.43
CA GLN A 196 -9.08 1.37 14.13
C GLN A 196 -8.05 2.45 14.37
N LEU A 197 -7.50 2.46 15.57
CA LEU A 197 -6.37 3.27 15.99
C LEU A 197 -5.12 2.43 15.99
N GLU A 198 -4.02 2.92 15.39
CA GLU A 198 -2.74 2.21 15.34
C GLU A 198 -2.81 0.85 14.62
N ASN A 199 -1.77 0.06 14.69
CA ASN A 199 -1.73 -1.33 14.24
C ASN A 199 -0.78 -2.15 15.08
N GLU A 200 -1.28 -3.23 15.69
CA GLU A 200 -0.51 -4.20 16.47
C GLU A 200 0.49 -3.49 17.41
N TYR A 201 0.00 -2.48 18.11
CA TYR A 201 0.86 -1.61 18.91
C TYR A 201 1.56 -2.40 20.03
N GLY A 202 0.87 -3.36 20.61
CA GLY A 202 1.39 -4.19 21.69
C GLY A 202 2.45 -5.20 21.26
N CYS A 203 2.45 -5.65 20.00
CA CYS A 203 3.42 -6.65 19.54
C CYS A 203 4.60 -6.05 18.76
N LEU A 204 4.38 -4.95 18.06
CA LEU A 204 5.39 -4.35 17.18
C LEU A 204 6.21 -3.23 17.83
N VAL A 205 5.90 -2.85 19.05
CA VAL A 205 6.61 -1.79 19.80
C VAL A 205 7.26 -2.37 21.05
N LYS A 206 8.57 -2.19 21.16
CA LYS A 206 9.35 -2.73 22.29
C LYS A 206 8.97 -2.13 23.65
N LEU A 207 8.57 -0.85 23.66
CA LEU A 207 8.15 -0.10 24.85
C LEU A 207 6.92 0.72 24.47
N CYS A 208 5.76 0.29 24.96
CA CYS A 208 4.49 0.93 24.67
C CYS A 208 4.35 2.26 25.38
N ASP A 209 4.05 3.30 24.65
CA ASP A 209 3.84 4.66 25.14
C ASP A 209 2.34 4.94 25.31
N ARG A 210 1.84 4.78 26.54
CA ARG A 210 0.42 5.00 26.86
C ARG A 210 -0.01 6.46 26.76
N HIS A 211 0.92 7.42 26.82
CA HIS A 211 0.58 8.83 26.57
C HIS A 211 0.27 9.06 25.09
N TYR A 212 1.06 8.44 24.21
CA TYR A 212 0.82 8.49 22.78
C TYR A 212 -0.53 7.88 22.39
N THR A 213 -0.80 6.64 22.82
CA THR A 213 -2.05 5.95 22.44
C THR A 213 -3.28 6.63 23.00
N LYS A 214 -3.20 7.18 24.23
CA LYS A 214 -4.26 7.99 24.81
C LYS A 214 -4.47 9.29 24.02
N HIS A 215 -3.39 9.97 23.63
CA HIS A 215 -3.47 11.20 22.83
C HIS A 215 -4.14 10.93 21.48
N LEU A 216 -3.75 9.85 20.79
CA LEU A 216 -4.34 9.42 19.52
C LEU A 216 -5.86 9.16 19.67
N ARG A 217 -6.28 8.46 20.74
CA ARG A 217 -7.70 8.27 21.05
C ARG A 217 -8.42 9.59 21.26
N ASP A 218 -7.87 10.47 22.09
CA ASP A 218 -8.50 11.71 22.49
C ASP A 218 -8.66 12.64 21.28
N LEU A 219 -7.63 12.77 20.44
CA LEU A 219 -7.68 13.50 19.16
C LEU A 219 -8.76 12.91 18.23
N THR A 220 -8.83 11.60 18.10
CA THR A 220 -9.82 10.96 17.24
C THR A 220 -11.23 11.20 17.75
N ARG A 221 -11.46 11.11 19.07
CA ARG A 221 -12.74 11.43 19.70
C ARG A 221 -13.14 12.89 19.53
N GLU A 222 -12.18 13.81 19.65
CA GLU A 222 -12.43 15.25 19.42
C GLU A 222 -12.94 15.51 18.00
N LYS A 223 -12.33 14.89 17.00
CA LYS A 223 -12.64 15.16 15.59
C LYS A 223 -13.84 14.39 15.06
N LEU A 224 -14.00 13.11 15.43
CA LEU A 224 -15.07 12.25 14.92
C LEU A 224 -16.31 12.22 15.83
N GLY A 225 -16.18 12.58 17.10
CA GLY A 225 -17.26 12.54 18.08
C GLY A 225 -17.20 11.30 18.99
N PRO A 226 -18.05 11.27 20.04
CA PRO A 226 -17.99 10.25 21.08
C PRO A 226 -18.62 8.91 20.67
N ARG A 227 -19.49 8.89 19.66
CA ARG A 227 -20.31 7.71 19.32
C ARG A 227 -19.63 6.71 18.37
N VAL A 228 -18.65 7.16 17.57
CA VAL A 228 -17.94 6.25 16.66
C VAL A 228 -17.27 5.11 17.43
N VAL A 229 -17.45 3.87 16.99
CA VAL A 229 -16.78 2.72 17.60
C VAL A 229 -15.30 2.75 17.21
N LEU A 230 -14.44 2.96 18.22
CA LEU A 230 -12.98 2.87 18.08
C LEU A 230 -12.52 1.50 18.55
N PHE A 231 -11.54 0.92 17.85
CA PHE A 231 -10.97 -0.38 18.22
C PHE A 231 -9.46 -0.43 17.96
N THR A 232 -8.79 -1.40 18.60
CA THR A 232 -7.40 -1.79 18.34
C THR A 232 -7.35 -3.24 17.89
N THR A 233 -6.27 -3.65 17.23
CA THR A 233 -5.96 -5.05 16.93
C THR A 233 -4.58 -5.41 17.44
N ASP A 234 -4.45 -6.57 18.06
CA ASP A 234 -3.18 -7.15 18.53
C ASP A 234 -3.26 -8.68 18.51
N ASN A 235 -2.12 -9.35 18.40
CA ASN A 235 -2.07 -10.81 18.50
C ASN A 235 -2.69 -11.30 19.81
N PRO A 236 -3.35 -12.47 19.85
CA PRO A 236 -4.02 -13.02 21.01
C PRO A 236 -3.01 -13.60 22.03
N ILE A 237 -2.05 -12.79 22.43
CA ILE A 237 -1.03 -13.04 23.45
C ILE A 237 -1.28 -12.03 24.57
N PRO A 238 -1.37 -12.47 25.86
CA PRO A 238 -1.73 -11.58 26.95
C PRO A 238 -0.89 -10.31 27.04
N ASP A 239 0.43 -10.41 26.89
CA ASP A 239 1.32 -9.25 26.94
C ASP A 239 1.08 -8.26 25.79
N HIS A 240 0.83 -8.76 24.58
CA HIS A 240 0.52 -7.91 23.42
C HIS A 240 -0.81 -7.18 23.62
N LEU A 241 -1.85 -7.89 24.03
CA LEU A 241 -3.16 -7.29 24.32
C LEU A 241 -3.10 -6.30 25.48
N MET A 242 -2.32 -6.59 26.53
CA MET A 242 -2.14 -5.69 27.66
C MET A 242 -1.46 -4.38 27.24
N GLU A 243 -0.43 -4.46 26.41
CA GLU A 243 0.32 -3.30 25.96
C GLU A 243 -0.39 -2.51 24.84
N GLY A 244 -1.11 -3.22 23.94
CA GLY A 244 -1.84 -2.59 22.83
C GLY A 244 -3.20 -1.98 23.21
N LYS A 245 -3.81 -2.46 24.32
CA LYS A 245 -5.11 -1.95 24.76
C LYS A 245 -5.08 -0.47 25.12
N ILE A 246 -6.01 0.30 24.56
CA ILE A 246 -6.22 1.71 24.85
C ILE A 246 -7.50 1.87 25.69
N PRO A 247 -7.47 2.53 26.85
CA PRO A 247 -8.68 2.74 27.67
C PRO A 247 -9.80 3.45 26.87
N GLY A 248 -11.01 2.88 26.87
CA GLY A 248 -12.17 3.41 26.13
C GLY A 248 -12.15 3.13 24.62
N VAL A 249 -11.25 2.27 24.16
CA VAL A 249 -11.19 1.71 22.80
C VAL A 249 -11.37 0.19 22.91
N TYR A 250 -12.16 -0.42 22.05
CA TYR A 250 -12.48 -1.84 22.07
C TYR A 250 -11.28 -2.66 21.56
N ALA A 251 -10.81 -3.63 22.32
CA ALA A 251 -9.71 -4.47 21.90
C ALA A 251 -10.21 -5.67 21.08
N THR A 252 -9.76 -5.79 19.85
CA THR A 252 -9.95 -6.97 18.98
C THR A 252 -8.64 -7.75 18.87
N ILE A 253 -8.70 -8.91 18.24
CA ILE A 253 -7.53 -9.77 18.05
C ILE A 253 -7.32 -10.10 16.58
N ASP A 254 -6.10 -10.50 16.23
CA ASP A 254 -5.74 -11.03 14.93
C ASP A 254 -5.12 -12.42 15.05
N PHE A 255 -5.53 -13.33 14.20
CA PHE A 255 -4.93 -14.66 14.07
C PHE A 255 -5.29 -15.28 12.73
N GLY A 256 -4.35 -16.06 12.16
CA GLY A 256 -4.52 -16.75 10.88
C GLY A 256 -5.04 -18.18 11.03
N VAL A 257 -5.03 -18.91 9.92
CA VAL A 257 -5.40 -20.32 9.82
C VAL A 257 -4.61 -21.23 10.76
N GLY A 258 -5.18 -22.38 11.11
CA GLY A 258 -4.52 -23.38 11.96
C GLY A 258 -4.53 -23.08 13.45
N LYS A 259 -5.16 -21.97 13.87
CA LYS A 259 -5.42 -21.65 15.29
C LYS A 259 -6.82 -22.10 15.69
N ASP A 260 -7.01 -22.55 16.93
CA ASP A 260 -8.35 -22.81 17.49
C ASP A 260 -9.01 -21.47 17.87
N PRO A 261 -10.08 -21.03 17.19
CA PRO A 261 -10.72 -19.76 17.52
C PRO A 261 -11.24 -19.68 18.96
N LYS A 262 -11.63 -20.80 19.57
CA LYS A 262 -12.08 -20.81 20.96
C LYS A 262 -10.96 -20.41 21.92
N GLU A 263 -9.75 -20.93 21.69
CA GLU A 263 -8.60 -20.58 22.53
C GLU A 263 -8.17 -19.12 22.26
N MET A 264 -8.19 -18.67 21.00
CA MET A 264 -7.83 -17.29 20.66
C MET A 264 -8.81 -16.28 21.30
N PHE A 265 -10.12 -16.53 21.21
CA PHE A 265 -11.11 -15.64 21.81
C PHE A 265 -11.13 -15.68 23.35
N LYS A 266 -10.63 -16.73 23.99
CA LYS A 266 -10.38 -16.70 25.44
C LYS A 266 -9.39 -15.58 25.80
N MET A 267 -8.39 -15.34 24.96
CA MET A 267 -7.43 -14.25 25.19
C MET A 267 -8.12 -12.88 25.06
N GLN A 268 -8.95 -12.67 24.03
CA GLN A 268 -9.75 -11.43 23.94
C GLN A 268 -10.61 -11.23 25.21
N ARG A 269 -11.24 -12.28 25.71
CA ARG A 269 -12.11 -12.23 26.90
C ARG A 269 -11.38 -11.84 28.19
N LEU A 270 -10.07 -11.99 28.27
CA LEU A 270 -9.28 -11.50 29.42
C LEU A 270 -9.27 -9.96 29.47
N PHE A 271 -9.39 -9.29 28.32
CA PHE A 271 -9.30 -7.85 28.18
C PHE A 271 -10.64 -7.18 27.86
N GLU A 272 -11.51 -7.90 27.17
CA GLU A 272 -12.90 -7.52 26.85
C GLU A 272 -13.86 -8.61 27.36
N PRO A 273 -14.20 -8.60 28.66
CA PRO A 273 -15.07 -9.63 29.25
C PRO A 273 -16.47 -9.67 28.63
N ARG A 274 -16.91 -8.55 28.06
CA ARG A 274 -18.19 -8.37 27.35
C ARG A 274 -17.96 -7.68 26.01
N GLY A 275 -18.96 -7.74 25.16
CA GLY A 275 -18.90 -7.20 23.80
C GLY A 275 -18.67 -8.32 22.77
N PRO A 276 -18.70 -8.01 21.47
CA PRO A 276 -18.61 -8.99 20.39
C PRO A 276 -17.24 -9.70 20.37
N LEU A 277 -17.23 -10.98 19.99
CA LEU A 277 -15.98 -11.63 19.59
C LEU A 277 -15.59 -11.07 18.20
N ASP A 278 -14.33 -10.73 18.02
CA ASP A 278 -13.87 -10.06 16.83
C ASP A 278 -12.44 -10.43 16.45
N ASN A 279 -12.29 -11.09 15.29
CA ASN A 279 -11.00 -11.29 14.64
C ASN A 279 -10.86 -10.26 13.52
N SER A 280 -10.17 -9.17 13.80
CA SER A 280 -10.02 -8.04 12.87
C SER A 280 -8.96 -8.24 11.78
N GLU A 281 -8.17 -9.33 11.84
CA GLU A 281 -7.28 -9.78 10.76
C GLU A 281 -7.18 -11.31 10.71
N TYR A 282 -8.11 -11.95 9.99
CA TYR A 282 -8.03 -13.38 9.68
C TYR A 282 -7.23 -13.57 8.39
N HIS A 283 -5.99 -14.04 8.51
CA HIS A 283 -5.04 -14.10 7.40
C HIS A 283 -5.44 -15.19 6.40
N SER A 284 -5.74 -14.79 5.15
CA SER A 284 -6.11 -15.69 4.04
C SER A 284 -4.91 -16.36 3.38
N GLY A 285 -3.75 -15.78 3.51
CA GLY A 285 -2.44 -16.18 3.01
C GLY A 285 -1.36 -15.47 3.81
N TRP A 286 -0.27 -15.05 3.15
CA TRP A 286 0.80 -14.28 3.77
C TRP A 286 1.55 -13.43 2.74
N MET A 287 2.34 -12.46 3.22
CA MET A 287 3.24 -11.64 2.41
C MET A 287 4.41 -12.44 1.85
N ASP A 288 4.83 -12.13 0.64
CA ASP A 288 6.04 -12.67 0.04
C ASP A 288 7.26 -11.79 0.30
N HIS A 289 8.44 -12.41 0.13
CA HIS A 289 9.73 -11.73 0.14
C HIS A 289 10.56 -12.20 -1.05
N TRP A 290 11.36 -11.29 -1.63
CA TRP A 290 12.34 -11.69 -2.64
C TRP A 290 13.27 -12.79 -2.11
N GLY A 291 13.48 -13.82 -2.92
CA GLY A 291 14.34 -14.97 -2.57
C GLY A 291 13.72 -15.99 -1.62
N LEU A 292 12.41 -15.91 -1.34
CA LEU A 292 11.65 -16.95 -0.63
C LEU A 292 10.58 -17.55 -1.53
N HIS A 293 10.03 -18.69 -1.12
CA HIS A 293 8.90 -19.29 -1.81
C HIS A 293 7.64 -18.44 -1.66
N HIS A 294 6.77 -18.50 -2.66
CA HIS A 294 5.43 -17.93 -2.57
C HIS A 294 4.63 -18.62 -1.47
N HIS A 295 4.03 -17.80 -0.59
CA HIS A 295 3.19 -18.29 0.48
C HIS A 295 1.81 -18.68 -0.04
N THR A 296 1.38 -19.90 0.27
CA THR A 296 0.06 -20.41 -0.07
C THR A 296 -0.63 -21.01 1.14
N VAL A 297 -1.95 -20.88 1.19
CA VAL A 297 -2.83 -21.50 2.20
C VAL A 297 -3.88 -22.31 1.48
N ASP A 298 -4.07 -23.56 1.89
CA ASP A 298 -5.09 -24.42 1.34
C ASP A 298 -6.50 -23.84 1.53
N SER A 299 -7.29 -23.81 0.45
CA SER A 299 -8.60 -23.17 0.42
C SER A 299 -9.62 -23.81 1.37
N LYS A 300 -9.50 -25.13 1.60
CA LYS A 300 -10.37 -25.86 2.55
C LYS A 300 -10.01 -25.51 3.99
N VAL A 301 -8.72 -25.43 4.31
CA VAL A 301 -8.24 -25.05 5.66
C VAL A 301 -8.68 -23.62 6.00
N LEU A 302 -8.60 -22.72 5.04
CA LEU A 302 -9.08 -21.33 5.19
C LEU A 302 -10.59 -21.29 5.45
N ALA A 303 -11.38 -22.04 4.67
CA ALA A 303 -12.82 -22.08 4.81
C ALA A 303 -13.27 -22.73 6.13
N GLU A 304 -12.63 -23.82 6.56
CA GLU A 304 -12.90 -24.48 7.85
C GLU A 304 -12.61 -23.56 9.03
N GLY A 305 -11.52 -22.81 8.98
CA GLY A 305 -11.19 -21.80 10.01
C GLY A 305 -12.20 -20.66 10.07
N LEU A 306 -12.64 -20.15 8.90
CA LEU A 306 -13.69 -19.14 8.82
C LEU A 306 -15.02 -19.65 9.39
N ASP A 307 -15.41 -20.89 9.07
CA ASP A 307 -16.63 -21.54 9.60
C ASP A 307 -16.58 -21.65 11.12
N ALA A 308 -15.44 -22.07 11.67
CA ALA A 308 -15.22 -22.17 13.11
C ALA A 308 -15.33 -20.81 13.84
N ILE A 309 -14.82 -19.72 13.23
CA ILE A 309 -14.96 -18.36 13.77
C ILE A 309 -16.42 -17.93 13.76
N LEU A 310 -17.10 -18.08 12.62
CA LEU A 310 -18.50 -17.65 12.46
C LEU A 310 -19.47 -18.47 13.30
N ALA A 311 -19.19 -19.76 13.56
CA ALA A 311 -19.96 -20.62 14.46
C ALA A 311 -19.94 -20.15 15.93
N LEU A 312 -18.95 -19.36 16.34
CA LEU A 312 -18.88 -18.71 17.64
C LEU A 312 -19.65 -17.38 17.71
N ASN A 313 -20.40 -17.04 16.70
CA ASN A 313 -21.07 -15.74 16.54
C ASN A 313 -20.10 -14.54 16.52
N ALA A 314 -18.85 -14.77 16.15
CA ALA A 314 -17.83 -13.74 16.05
C ALA A 314 -17.99 -12.92 14.75
N SER A 315 -17.59 -11.65 14.78
CA SER A 315 -17.28 -10.87 13.59
C SER A 315 -15.87 -11.18 13.12
N VAL A 316 -15.62 -11.02 11.83
CA VAL A 316 -14.33 -11.33 11.22
C VAL A 316 -14.01 -10.40 10.07
N ASN A 317 -12.75 -10.00 9.96
CA ASN A 317 -12.20 -9.36 8.77
C ASN A 317 -11.15 -10.27 8.12
N MET A 318 -11.36 -10.64 6.87
CA MET A 318 -10.40 -11.43 6.09
C MET A 318 -9.29 -10.53 5.55
N PHE A 319 -8.09 -10.76 6.01
CA PHE A 319 -6.89 -10.05 5.58
C PHE A 319 -5.98 -10.99 4.77
N MET A 320 -5.83 -10.85 3.46
CA MET A 320 -6.53 -9.97 2.52
C MET A 320 -7.70 -10.71 1.86
N PHE A 321 -8.74 -9.98 1.49
CA PHE A 321 -9.71 -10.47 0.50
C PHE A 321 -9.18 -10.26 -0.93
N HIS A 322 -8.50 -9.12 -1.14
CA HIS A 322 -7.76 -8.80 -2.36
C HIS A 322 -6.51 -8.03 -1.97
N GLY A 323 -5.35 -8.61 -2.22
CA GLY A 323 -4.08 -8.00 -1.86
C GLY A 323 -3.69 -6.85 -2.78
N GLY A 324 -3.76 -7.07 -4.10
CA GLY A 324 -3.42 -6.08 -5.12
C GLY A 324 -1.92 -5.92 -5.35
N THR A 325 -1.50 -4.72 -5.78
CA THR A 325 -0.14 -4.44 -6.24
C THR A 325 0.45 -3.21 -5.54
N SER A 326 1.65 -3.33 -4.99
CA SER A 326 2.43 -2.19 -4.50
C SER A 326 3.10 -1.45 -5.67
N PHE A 327 2.29 -0.81 -6.52
CA PHE A 327 2.77 -0.07 -7.69
C PHE A 327 3.85 0.95 -7.34
N GLY A 328 4.69 1.27 -8.29
CA GLY A 328 5.83 2.13 -8.06
C GLY A 328 6.91 1.40 -7.25
N LEU A 329 7.54 2.09 -6.33
CA LEU A 329 8.58 1.57 -5.46
C LEU A 329 8.13 1.60 -3.99
N THR A 330 6.85 1.34 -3.76
CA THR A 330 6.18 1.57 -2.47
C THR A 330 6.17 0.36 -1.53
N SER A 331 6.59 -0.83 -2.01
CA SER A 331 6.78 -1.98 -1.12
C SER A 331 7.89 -1.71 -0.11
N GLY A 332 7.66 -2.16 1.11
CA GLY A 332 8.61 -2.10 2.21
C GLY A 332 9.51 -3.32 2.28
N SER A 333 10.01 -3.56 3.48
CA SER A 333 10.87 -4.70 3.83
C SER A 333 10.64 -5.11 5.28
N ASN A 334 11.15 -6.28 5.65
CA ASN A 334 11.08 -6.80 7.01
C ASN A 334 12.45 -7.29 7.49
N ILE A 335 12.60 -7.50 8.81
CA ILE A 335 13.72 -8.26 9.38
C ILE A 335 13.19 -9.58 9.94
N LEU A 336 13.37 -10.67 9.15
CA LEU A 336 12.84 -12.01 9.46
C LEU A 336 13.82 -13.12 9.03
N PRO A 337 14.80 -13.53 9.80
CA PRO A 337 15.51 -12.84 10.90
C PRO A 337 16.53 -11.80 10.41
N LYS A 338 16.75 -11.70 9.09
CA LYS A 338 17.59 -10.71 8.40
C LYS A 338 16.73 -9.80 7.52
N PHE A 339 17.31 -8.74 7.00
CA PHE A 339 16.64 -7.86 6.05
C PHE A 339 16.16 -8.64 4.81
N ARG A 340 14.90 -8.42 4.45
CA ARG A 340 14.27 -8.97 3.26
C ARG A 340 13.27 -7.96 2.68
N ALA A 341 13.44 -7.63 1.42
CA ALA A 341 12.54 -6.74 0.71
C ALA A 341 11.30 -7.49 0.23
N ASN A 342 10.14 -6.83 0.26
CA ASN A 342 8.90 -7.36 -0.29
C ASN A 342 8.84 -7.15 -1.81
N PRO A 343 8.24 -8.07 -2.56
CA PRO A 343 8.04 -7.91 -4.00
C PRO A 343 7.00 -6.82 -4.32
N THR A 344 6.85 -6.53 -5.61
CA THR A 344 5.86 -5.59 -6.12
C THR A 344 4.44 -6.11 -5.94
N SER A 345 4.22 -7.40 -6.19
CA SER A 345 2.94 -8.05 -5.94
C SER A 345 2.65 -8.14 -4.45
N TYR A 346 1.43 -7.80 -4.07
CA TYR A 346 0.88 -8.09 -2.76
C TYR A 346 -0.31 -9.06 -2.90
N ASP A 347 -0.15 -10.07 -3.76
CA ASP A 347 -1.20 -11.06 -4.05
C ASP A 347 -1.75 -11.70 -2.78
N TYR A 348 -0.88 -11.99 -1.82
CA TYR A 348 -1.22 -12.52 -0.48
C TYR A 348 -1.89 -13.89 -0.52
N ASP A 349 -1.90 -14.55 -1.68
CA ASP A 349 -2.69 -15.77 -1.92
C ASP A 349 -4.17 -15.57 -1.54
N ALA A 350 -4.71 -14.39 -1.88
CA ALA A 350 -6.02 -13.92 -1.46
C ALA A 350 -7.17 -14.60 -2.26
N PRO A 351 -8.43 -14.55 -1.77
CA PRO A 351 -9.61 -15.04 -2.50
C PRO A 351 -9.84 -14.38 -3.86
N VAL A 352 -9.32 -13.17 -4.05
CA VAL A 352 -9.31 -12.47 -5.34
C VAL A 352 -7.86 -12.16 -5.68
N SER A 353 -7.38 -12.66 -6.81
CA SER A 353 -6.01 -12.53 -7.29
C SER A 353 -5.61 -11.08 -7.56
N GLU A 354 -4.33 -10.82 -7.74
CA GLU A 354 -3.76 -9.49 -8.07
C GLU A 354 -4.49 -8.83 -9.25
N ALA A 355 -4.82 -9.58 -10.30
CA ALA A 355 -5.57 -9.10 -11.46
C ALA A 355 -7.09 -9.04 -11.25
N GLY A 356 -7.59 -9.39 -10.07
CA GLY A 356 -8.99 -9.32 -9.71
C GLY A 356 -9.83 -10.56 -10.05
N ASP A 357 -9.21 -11.70 -10.38
CA ASP A 357 -9.97 -12.93 -10.65
C ASP A 357 -10.26 -13.69 -9.36
N PRO A 358 -11.44 -14.32 -9.22
CA PRO A 358 -11.70 -15.27 -8.16
C PRO A 358 -10.69 -16.42 -8.19
N THR A 359 -10.09 -16.73 -7.05
CA THR A 359 -9.20 -17.89 -6.86
C THR A 359 -10.03 -19.12 -6.40
N ASP A 360 -9.37 -20.24 -6.16
CA ASP A 360 -9.99 -21.45 -5.60
C ASP A 360 -10.55 -21.25 -4.18
N LYS A 361 -10.13 -20.19 -3.47
CA LYS A 361 -10.63 -19.80 -2.15
C LYS A 361 -12.00 -19.11 -2.20
N TYR A 362 -12.35 -18.48 -3.31
CA TYR A 362 -13.52 -17.61 -3.40
C TYR A 362 -14.84 -18.34 -3.12
N LEU A 363 -15.08 -19.47 -3.79
CA LEU A 363 -16.33 -20.22 -3.64
C LEU A 363 -16.45 -20.89 -2.26
N PRO A 364 -15.43 -21.61 -1.73
CA PRO A 364 -15.51 -22.17 -0.38
C PRO A 364 -15.83 -21.12 0.70
N ILE A 365 -15.23 -19.91 0.61
CA ILE A 365 -15.52 -18.81 1.52
C ILE A 365 -16.98 -18.35 1.39
N ARG A 366 -17.48 -18.15 0.15
CA ARG A 366 -18.87 -17.79 -0.09
C ARG A 366 -19.83 -18.81 0.49
N ASP A 367 -19.55 -20.11 0.32
CA ASP A 367 -20.39 -21.19 0.84
C ASP A 367 -20.42 -21.17 2.37
N VAL A 368 -19.30 -20.91 3.04
CA VAL A 368 -19.26 -20.74 4.48
C VAL A 368 -20.08 -19.53 4.92
N VAL A 369 -19.85 -18.36 4.32
CA VAL A 369 -20.57 -17.13 4.68
C VAL A 369 -22.07 -17.30 4.52
N SER A 370 -22.52 -18.03 3.49
CA SER A 370 -23.95 -18.29 3.22
C SER A 370 -24.70 -19.04 4.32
N LYS A 371 -23.99 -19.75 5.21
CA LYS A 371 -24.58 -20.42 6.38
C LYS A 371 -25.00 -19.43 7.48
N TYR A 372 -24.41 -18.24 7.50
CA TYR A 372 -24.51 -17.29 8.60
C TYR A 372 -25.09 -15.93 8.20
N LEU A 373 -24.88 -15.49 6.96
CA LEU A 373 -25.36 -14.21 6.43
C LEU A 373 -26.04 -14.40 5.08
N PRO A 374 -27.01 -13.53 4.75
CA PRO A 374 -27.60 -13.52 3.42
C PRO A 374 -26.54 -13.19 2.34
N VAL A 375 -26.40 -14.05 1.34
CA VAL A 375 -25.53 -13.78 0.19
C VAL A 375 -26.36 -13.21 -0.97
N PRO A 376 -25.83 -12.22 -1.72
CA PRO A 376 -26.53 -11.66 -2.86
C PRO A 376 -26.84 -12.71 -3.92
N GLN A 377 -28.04 -12.61 -4.51
CA GLN A 377 -28.40 -13.37 -5.69
C GLN A 377 -27.80 -12.71 -6.93
N GLY A 378 -27.48 -13.51 -7.95
CA GLY A 378 -26.93 -13.02 -9.20
C GLY A 378 -25.77 -13.85 -9.74
N PRO A 379 -25.12 -13.41 -10.84
CA PRO A 379 -24.03 -14.16 -11.42
C PRO A 379 -22.82 -14.18 -10.48
N ILE A 380 -22.29 -15.37 -10.23
CA ILE A 380 -21.05 -15.54 -9.48
C ILE A 380 -19.90 -15.02 -10.35
N PRO A 381 -18.99 -14.19 -9.78
CA PRO A 381 -17.82 -13.71 -10.49
C PRO A 381 -17.00 -14.85 -11.10
N ARG A 382 -16.47 -14.62 -12.28
CA ARG A 382 -15.62 -15.57 -13.01
C ARG A 382 -14.30 -14.89 -13.39
N PRO A 383 -13.23 -15.68 -13.62
CA PRO A 383 -11.99 -15.14 -14.19
C PRO A 383 -12.25 -14.40 -15.50
N THR A 384 -11.59 -13.27 -15.68
CA THR A 384 -11.70 -12.44 -16.87
C THR A 384 -10.61 -12.80 -17.89
N LYS A 385 -10.93 -12.63 -19.19
CA LYS A 385 -9.90 -12.77 -20.23
C LYS A 385 -8.76 -11.80 -19.97
N LYS A 386 -7.54 -12.26 -20.18
CA LYS A 386 -6.31 -11.45 -20.14
C LYS A 386 -5.78 -11.21 -21.54
N GLY A 387 -5.10 -10.09 -21.72
CA GLY A 387 -4.47 -9.74 -22.99
C GLY A 387 -3.18 -10.52 -23.20
N VAL A 388 -2.99 -11.05 -24.41
CA VAL A 388 -1.72 -11.61 -24.88
C VAL A 388 -1.22 -10.68 -25.98
N TYR A 389 -0.37 -9.73 -25.60
CA TYR A 389 0.15 -8.74 -26.56
C TYR A 389 1.51 -9.17 -27.14
N GLY A 390 2.05 -10.31 -26.71
CA GLY A 390 3.20 -10.97 -27.27
C GLY A 390 4.55 -10.40 -26.86
N ALA A 391 5.55 -10.69 -27.66
CA ALA A 391 6.92 -10.24 -27.42
C ALA A 391 7.12 -8.77 -27.79
N VAL A 392 7.79 -8.04 -26.90
CA VAL A 392 8.19 -6.65 -27.09
C VAL A 392 9.70 -6.60 -27.25
N ASN A 393 10.17 -6.22 -28.43
CA ASN A 393 11.59 -6.01 -28.66
C ASN A 393 12.03 -4.71 -27.96
N LEU A 394 13.06 -4.81 -27.15
CA LEU A 394 13.60 -3.72 -26.35
C LEU A 394 14.99 -3.33 -26.88
N THR A 395 15.26 -2.06 -26.98
CA THR A 395 16.56 -1.50 -27.35
C THR A 395 17.08 -0.60 -26.25
N ALA A 396 18.38 -0.63 -26.02
CA ALA A 396 19.04 0.29 -25.10
C ALA A 396 18.91 1.74 -25.63
N ILE A 397 18.42 2.65 -24.77
CA ILE A 397 18.17 4.04 -25.14
C ILE A 397 19.00 5.05 -24.38
N ALA A 398 19.34 4.76 -23.12
CA ALA A 398 20.18 5.62 -22.29
C ALA A 398 20.84 4.79 -21.17
N SER A 399 22.06 5.15 -20.79
CA SER A 399 22.66 4.68 -19.55
C SER A 399 22.14 5.49 -18.35
N LEU A 400 22.23 4.91 -17.15
CA LEU A 400 21.93 5.63 -15.91
C LEU A 400 22.82 6.87 -15.75
N TRP A 401 24.04 6.81 -16.25
CA TRP A 401 25.00 7.92 -16.20
C TRP A 401 24.54 9.12 -17.05
N GLU A 402 23.98 8.87 -18.25
CA GLU A 402 23.44 9.93 -19.10
C GLU A 402 22.21 10.60 -18.49
N VAL A 403 21.36 9.81 -17.80
CA VAL A 403 20.22 10.35 -17.06
C VAL A 403 20.70 11.17 -15.86
N ALA A 404 21.61 10.62 -15.08
CA ALA A 404 22.15 11.27 -13.88
C ALA A 404 22.90 12.57 -14.19
N ALA A 405 23.57 12.65 -15.34
CA ALA A 405 24.27 13.88 -15.78
C ALA A 405 23.36 15.10 -15.95
N ARG A 406 22.04 14.89 -16.03
CA ARG A 406 21.02 15.95 -16.12
C ARG A 406 20.44 16.36 -14.76
N LEU A 407 20.82 15.64 -13.69
CA LEU A 407 20.31 15.85 -12.34
C LEU A 407 21.30 16.64 -11.50
N PRO A 408 20.82 17.36 -10.50
CA PRO A 408 21.70 18.10 -9.61
C PRO A 408 22.59 17.15 -8.80
N THR A 409 23.85 17.55 -8.61
CA THR A 409 24.82 16.85 -7.78
C THR A 409 25.11 17.65 -6.52
N THR A 410 25.04 17.01 -5.38
CA THR A 410 25.33 17.57 -4.06
C THR A 410 26.73 17.13 -3.62
N TYR A 411 27.60 18.09 -3.25
CA TYR A 411 28.90 17.80 -2.62
C TYR A 411 28.78 17.87 -1.09
N HIS A 412 29.38 16.88 -0.41
CA HIS A 412 29.49 16.90 1.04
C HIS A 412 30.76 16.14 1.49
N PRO A 413 31.44 16.51 2.61
CA PRO A 413 32.57 15.76 3.13
C PRO A 413 32.26 14.29 3.47
N TRP A 414 31.04 13.98 3.86
CA TRP A 414 30.56 12.67 4.24
C TRP A 414 29.42 12.21 3.32
N PRO A 415 29.20 10.90 3.13
CA PRO A 415 28.03 10.43 2.41
C PRO A 415 26.75 10.87 3.13
N LEU A 416 25.76 11.33 2.38
CA LEU A 416 24.43 11.69 2.87
C LEU A 416 23.45 10.56 2.59
N THR A 417 22.47 10.37 3.46
CA THR A 417 21.38 9.41 3.27
C THR A 417 20.39 9.89 2.21
N PHE A 418 19.51 9.02 1.76
CA PHE A 418 18.44 9.38 0.83
C PHE A 418 17.57 10.50 1.41
N GLU A 419 17.25 10.41 2.68
CA GLU A 419 16.44 11.42 3.40
C GLU A 419 17.10 12.79 3.39
N GLN A 420 18.41 12.83 3.65
CA GLN A 420 19.19 14.08 3.60
C GLN A 420 19.30 14.66 2.18
N LEU A 421 19.20 13.80 1.15
CA LEU A 421 19.16 14.19 -0.26
C LEU A 421 17.74 14.46 -0.78
N ASP A 422 16.73 14.47 0.09
CA ASP A 422 15.32 14.64 -0.24
C ASP A 422 14.78 13.58 -1.22
N LEU A 423 15.24 12.36 -1.09
CA LEU A 423 14.81 11.24 -1.92
C LEU A 423 14.06 10.22 -1.07
N SER A 424 12.80 9.95 -1.43
CA SER A 424 12.00 8.89 -0.81
C SER A 424 12.53 7.51 -1.21
N VAL A 425 12.51 7.22 -2.51
CA VAL A 425 12.87 5.93 -3.12
C VAL A 425 13.57 6.16 -4.45
N GLY A 426 14.32 5.17 -4.92
CA GLY A 426 15.07 5.24 -6.17
C GLY A 426 16.52 4.83 -5.99
N LEU A 427 17.43 5.58 -6.62
CA LEU A 427 18.86 5.33 -6.58
C LEU A 427 19.61 6.60 -6.13
N VAL A 428 20.75 6.41 -5.47
CA VAL A 428 21.73 7.48 -5.26
C VAL A 428 23.08 7.03 -5.80
N ILE A 429 23.69 7.87 -6.62
CA ILE A 429 25.04 7.69 -7.14
C ILE A 429 26.01 8.47 -6.25
N TYR A 430 26.85 7.75 -5.52
CA TYR A 430 27.90 8.29 -4.66
C TYR A 430 29.23 8.20 -5.37
N SER A 431 30.00 9.29 -5.46
CA SER A 431 31.34 9.28 -6.07
C SER A 431 32.35 10.02 -5.18
N THR A 432 33.53 9.41 -4.99
CA THR A 432 34.65 10.01 -4.29
C THR A 432 35.96 9.63 -4.94
N ARG A 433 37.02 10.43 -4.72
CA ARG A 433 38.37 10.13 -5.20
C ARG A 433 39.20 9.47 -4.11
N VAL A 434 40.03 8.51 -4.51
CA VAL A 434 41.04 7.91 -3.64
C VAL A 434 42.16 8.92 -3.38
N PRO A 435 42.33 9.45 -2.15
CA PRO A 435 43.26 10.55 -1.92
C PRO A 435 44.69 10.09 -1.56
N PHE A 436 44.92 8.79 -1.42
CA PHE A 436 46.19 8.22 -0.94
C PHE A 436 46.60 6.98 -1.75
N ARG A 437 47.88 6.59 -1.61
CA ARG A 437 48.37 5.33 -2.18
C ARG A 437 47.89 4.15 -1.34
N ILE A 438 47.45 3.08 -2.01
CA ILE A 438 46.95 1.86 -1.37
C ILE A 438 47.56 0.62 -2.04
N PRO A 439 47.66 -0.51 -1.32
CA PRO A 439 47.96 -1.80 -1.92
C PRO A 439 46.89 -2.22 -2.93
N ASP A 440 47.27 -3.05 -3.91
CA ASP A 440 46.35 -3.69 -4.84
C ASP A 440 46.35 -5.23 -4.60
N PRO A 441 45.19 -5.87 -4.31
CA PRO A 441 43.87 -5.29 -4.13
C PRO A 441 43.67 -4.60 -2.78
N ALA A 442 42.73 -3.65 -2.72
CA ALA A 442 42.30 -2.98 -1.51
C ALA A 442 40.89 -3.42 -1.08
N ARG A 443 40.63 -3.41 0.21
CA ARG A 443 39.28 -3.69 0.76
C ARG A 443 38.50 -2.38 0.84
N LEU A 444 37.46 -2.24 0.01
CA LEU A 444 36.44 -1.22 0.17
C LEU A 444 35.36 -1.77 1.10
N SER A 445 35.14 -1.09 2.22
CA SER A 445 34.10 -1.42 3.19
C SER A 445 33.02 -0.35 3.19
N LEU A 446 31.78 -0.77 3.03
CA LEU A 446 30.55 0.06 3.02
C LEU A 446 29.60 -0.47 4.12
N PRO A 447 30.02 -0.34 5.41
CA PRO A 447 29.22 -0.85 6.51
C PRO A 447 27.88 -0.13 6.54
N ASN A 448 26.80 -0.89 6.77
CA ASN A 448 25.44 -0.37 6.76
C ASN A 448 25.05 0.30 5.43
N VAL A 449 25.40 -0.30 4.28
CA VAL A 449 24.76 0.05 3.02
C VAL A 449 23.27 -0.37 3.08
N HIS A 450 22.37 0.53 2.80
CA HIS A 450 20.93 0.31 2.78
C HIS A 450 20.38 0.69 1.40
N ASP A 451 20.17 -0.32 0.45
CA ASP A 451 20.20 -1.76 0.78
C ASP A 451 21.16 -2.54 -0.14
N ARG A 452 21.28 -2.16 -1.45
CA ARG A 452 22.14 -2.83 -2.44
C ARG A 452 22.98 -1.80 -3.17
N GLY A 453 24.29 -2.04 -3.23
CA GLY A 453 25.24 -1.11 -3.83
C GLY A 453 26.06 -1.76 -4.95
N TYR A 454 26.09 -1.12 -6.11
CA TYR A 454 26.91 -1.50 -7.29
C TYR A 454 28.15 -0.64 -7.30
N VAL A 455 29.33 -1.28 -7.23
CA VAL A 455 30.62 -0.61 -7.01
C VAL A 455 31.42 -0.52 -8.30
N PHE A 456 31.93 0.68 -8.60
CA PHE A 456 32.78 0.93 -9.77
C PHE A 456 34.06 1.66 -9.35
N VAL A 457 35.18 1.33 -10.00
CA VAL A 457 36.46 2.01 -9.85
C VAL A 457 36.94 2.48 -11.22
N GLY A 458 37.14 3.78 -11.39
CA GLY A 458 37.51 4.34 -12.70
C GLY A 458 36.49 4.00 -13.81
N GLY A 459 35.22 3.86 -13.46
CA GLY A 459 34.12 3.48 -14.37
C GLY A 459 34.05 1.99 -14.69
N ARG A 460 34.90 1.15 -14.09
CA ARG A 460 34.88 -0.30 -14.28
C ARG A 460 34.14 -0.96 -13.12
N ASP A 461 33.31 -1.95 -13.42
CA ASP A 461 32.66 -2.76 -12.41
C ASP A 461 33.69 -3.42 -11.48
N ALA A 462 33.45 -3.30 -10.19
CA ALA A 462 34.31 -3.86 -9.14
C ALA A 462 33.55 -4.82 -8.22
N GLY A 463 32.25 -4.97 -8.41
CA GLY A 463 31.39 -5.88 -7.65
C GLY A 463 30.23 -5.20 -6.96
N MET A 464 29.63 -5.88 -6.00
CA MET A 464 28.38 -5.49 -5.37
C MET A 464 28.45 -5.70 -3.85
N VAL A 465 27.74 -4.89 -3.12
CA VAL A 465 27.43 -5.04 -1.69
C VAL A 465 25.93 -5.20 -1.48
N SER A 466 25.52 -5.95 -0.47
CA SER A 466 24.11 -6.28 -0.23
C SER A 466 23.81 -6.44 1.25
N ARG A 467 22.87 -5.65 1.75
CA ARG A 467 22.34 -5.77 3.11
C ARG A 467 21.70 -7.14 3.37
N GLU A 468 20.92 -7.63 2.41
CA GLU A 468 20.24 -8.94 2.52
C GLU A 468 21.22 -10.11 2.66
N GLN A 469 22.32 -10.06 1.92
CA GLN A 469 23.34 -11.09 1.95
C GLN A 469 24.39 -10.88 3.03
N GLY A 470 24.36 -9.73 3.73
CA GLY A 470 25.37 -9.34 4.72
C GLY A 470 26.74 -9.03 4.08
N MET A 471 26.78 -8.78 2.78
CA MET A 471 28.00 -8.45 2.04
C MET A 471 28.23 -6.93 2.07
N MET A 472 29.14 -6.51 2.93
CA MET A 472 29.45 -5.08 3.15
C MET A 472 30.82 -4.68 2.62
N ASP A 473 31.59 -5.62 2.11
CA ASP A 473 32.96 -5.46 1.66
C ASP A 473 33.16 -5.96 0.22
N VAL A 474 33.97 -5.22 -0.52
CA VAL A 474 34.38 -5.58 -1.89
C VAL A 474 35.90 -5.42 -2.03
N ALA A 475 36.57 -6.39 -2.65
CA ALA A 475 37.95 -6.26 -3.03
C ALA A 475 38.07 -5.44 -4.33
N VAL A 476 38.71 -4.28 -4.27
CA VAL A 476 38.81 -3.37 -5.40
C VAL A 476 40.27 -3.19 -5.84
N ARG A 477 40.48 -2.99 -7.16
CA ARG A 477 41.74 -2.52 -7.72
C ARG A 477 41.63 -1.02 -7.94
N ALA A 478 42.32 -0.24 -7.10
CA ALA A 478 42.28 1.21 -7.17
C ALA A 478 43.66 1.78 -6.93
N THR A 479 43.95 2.92 -7.53
CA THR A 479 45.18 3.70 -7.31
C THR A 479 44.82 5.10 -6.81
N GLN A 480 45.82 5.81 -6.27
CA GLN A 480 45.63 7.19 -5.88
C GLN A 480 45.16 8.05 -7.07
N GLY A 481 44.07 8.77 -6.89
CA GLY A 481 43.44 9.61 -7.91
C GLY A 481 42.25 8.94 -8.62
N ASP A 482 42.11 7.62 -8.52
CA ASP A 482 40.94 6.93 -9.08
C ASP A 482 39.64 7.37 -8.43
N THR A 483 38.56 7.34 -9.18
CA THR A 483 37.23 7.59 -8.67
C THR A 483 36.57 6.27 -8.29
N ILE A 484 36.13 6.15 -7.04
CA ILE A 484 35.22 5.11 -6.58
C ILE A 484 33.78 5.65 -6.72
N THR A 485 32.94 4.88 -7.39
CA THR A 485 31.51 5.20 -7.53
C THR A 485 30.67 4.05 -7.00
N VAL A 486 29.65 4.36 -6.19
CA VAL A 486 28.71 3.38 -5.66
C VAL A 486 27.30 3.83 -6.02
N VAL A 487 26.57 3.01 -6.77
CA VAL A 487 25.16 3.23 -7.04
C VAL A 487 24.36 2.44 -6.02
N VAL A 488 23.69 3.12 -5.10
CA VAL A 488 22.90 2.47 -4.04
C VAL A 488 21.43 2.48 -4.41
N GLU A 489 20.81 1.29 -4.36
CA GLU A 489 19.38 1.06 -4.51
C GLU A 489 18.71 0.95 -3.13
N SER A 490 17.61 1.70 -2.94
CA SER A 490 16.68 1.45 -1.85
C SER A 490 15.73 0.32 -2.25
N GLN A 491 15.64 -0.74 -1.44
CA GLN A 491 14.72 -1.85 -1.66
C GLN A 491 13.44 -1.76 -0.81
N GLY A 492 13.19 -0.61 -0.22
CA GLY A 492 12.06 -0.33 0.68
C GLY A 492 12.50 -0.27 2.16
N ARG A 493 11.96 0.70 2.91
CA ARG A 493 12.21 0.80 4.36
C ARG A 493 11.49 -0.31 5.09
N ILE A 494 12.02 -0.66 6.26
CA ILE A 494 11.43 -1.65 7.15
C ILE A 494 10.01 -1.20 7.51
N SER A 495 9.04 -2.10 7.28
CA SER A 495 7.61 -1.83 7.48
C SER A 495 7.14 -2.09 8.91
N ALA A 496 7.87 -2.89 9.69
CA ALA A 496 7.41 -3.33 11.01
C ALA A 496 8.53 -3.49 12.02
N GLY A 497 8.18 -3.36 13.31
CA GLY A 497 9.07 -3.58 14.44
C GLY A 497 9.94 -2.38 14.81
N SER A 498 10.95 -2.62 15.64
CA SER A 498 11.77 -1.56 16.25
C SER A 498 12.74 -0.86 15.30
N HIS A 499 12.86 -1.32 14.04
CA HIS A 499 13.82 -0.82 13.05
C HIS A 499 13.16 0.05 11.97
N ILE A 500 11.95 0.57 12.21
CA ILE A 500 11.20 1.37 11.23
C ILE A 500 11.87 2.72 10.89
N ASN A 501 12.76 3.24 11.75
CA ASN A 501 13.61 4.39 11.42
C ASN A 501 14.76 3.94 10.50
N ASP A 502 14.42 3.44 9.32
CA ASP A 502 15.35 2.81 8.38
C ASP A 502 15.84 3.82 7.31
N PHE A 503 16.91 4.53 7.62
CA PHE A 503 17.55 5.44 6.67
C PHE A 503 18.15 4.67 5.49
N LYS A 504 18.07 5.24 4.28
CA LYS A 504 18.56 4.64 3.04
C LYS A 504 19.86 5.28 2.54
N GLY A 505 20.63 4.49 1.76
CA GLY A 505 21.89 4.91 1.17
C GLY A 505 23.13 4.43 1.93
N LEU A 506 24.20 5.21 1.88
CA LEU A 506 25.38 5.01 2.73
C LEU A 506 25.13 5.69 4.07
N THR A 507 24.70 4.91 5.06
CA THR A 507 24.28 5.46 6.37
C THR A 507 25.46 5.65 7.35
N THR A 508 26.64 5.15 6.97
CA THR A 508 27.90 5.33 7.72
C THR A 508 29.05 5.61 6.77
N ASN A 509 30.21 5.96 7.34
CA ASN A 509 31.40 6.27 6.55
C ASN A 509 31.94 5.04 5.83
N ALA A 510 32.19 5.19 4.54
CA ALA A 510 32.93 4.21 3.74
C ALA A 510 34.41 4.26 4.05
N THR A 511 35.08 3.09 4.02
CA THR A 511 36.52 3.00 4.23
C THR A 511 37.22 2.22 3.14
N LEU A 512 38.48 2.58 2.84
CA LEU A 512 39.35 1.84 1.93
C LEU A 512 40.59 1.39 2.71
N ASN A 513 40.74 0.05 2.90
CA ASN A 513 41.75 -0.51 3.83
C ASN A 513 41.72 0.12 5.23
N GLY A 514 40.54 0.44 5.77
CA GLY A 514 40.37 1.07 7.07
C GLY A 514 40.53 2.60 7.07
N HIS A 515 40.97 3.22 6.00
CA HIS A 515 41.05 4.67 5.87
C HIS A 515 39.71 5.24 5.39
N VAL A 516 39.15 6.19 6.14
CA VAL A 516 37.88 6.81 5.83
C VAL A 516 37.95 7.62 4.54
N LEU A 517 37.03 7.35 3.61
CA LEU A 517 36.86 8.11 2.38
C LEU A 517 36.04 9.38 2.65
N LYS A 518 36.47 10.51 2.10
CA LYS A 518 35.82 11.81 2.26
C LYS A 518 35.66 12.52 0.91
N GLY A 519 34.80 13.54 0.87
CA GLY A 519 34.61 14.35 -0.32
C GLY A 519 33.75 13.65 -1.36
N TRP A 520 32.45 13.53 -1.05
CA TRP A 520 31.49 12.81 -1.84
C TRP A 520 30.67 13.74 -2.73
N ASN A 521 30.59 13.43 -3.99
CA ASN A 521 29.57 13.94 -4.91
C ASN A 521 28.43 12.93 -4.98
N MET A 522 27.20 13.39 -4.80
CA MET A 522 26.02 12.55 -4.71
C MET A 522 24.93 13.05 -5.64
N THR A 523 24.40 12.16 -6.49
CA THR A 523 23.29 12.45 -7.40
C THR A 523 22.11 11.56 -7.07
N ALA A 524 21.01 12.16 -6.61
CA ALA A 524 19.76 11.46 -6.36
C ALA A 524 19.00 11.23 -7.68
N VAL A 525 18.55 9.98 -7.93
CA VAL A 525 17.81 9.59 -9.12
C VAL A 525 16.40 9.13 -8.71
N PRO A 526 15.41 10.04 -8.73
CA PRO A 526 14.04 9.77 -8.28
C PRO A 526 13.24 9.00 -9.34
N LEU A 527 13.34 7.68 -9.35
CA LEU A 527 12.71 6.81 -10.36
C LEU A 527 11.17 6.90 -10.42
N THR A 528 10.53 7.48 -9.42
CA THR A 528 9.09 7.78 -9.42
C THR A 528 8.74 9.06 -10.18
N ASN A 529 9.74 9.91 -10.44
CA ASN A 529 9.57 11.13 -11.25
C ASN A 529 9.73 10.80 -12.73
N THR A 530 8.62 10.72 -13.45
CA THR A 530 8.63 10.36 -14.87
C THR A 530 9.31 11.38 -15.78
N SER A 531 9.54 12.62 -15.30
CA SER A 531 10.21 13.66 -16.09
C SER A 531 11.70 13.40 -16.31
N ILE A 532 12.32 12.55 -15.48
CA ILE A 532 13.73 12.18 -15.65
C ILE A 532 13.92 11.00 -16.61
N LEU A 533 12.84 10.26 -16.90
CA LEU A 533 12.91 9.09 -17.76
C LEU A 533 13.22 9.53 -19.20
N PRO A 534 14.08 8.80 -19.90
CA PRO A 534 14.39 9.14 -21.29
C PRO A 534 13.14 9.06 -22.16
N ASP A 535 13.00 10.01 -23.11
CA ASP A 535 11.87 10.04 -24.04
C ASP A 535 12.06 9.04 -25.19
N ALA A 536 10.97 8.39 -25.62
CA ALA A 536 10.92 7.65 -26.89
C ALA A 536 10.36 8.56 -28.01
N PRO A 537 10.76 8.42 -29.31
CA PRO A 537 11.77 7.46 -29.78
C PRO A 537 13.17 8.09 -29.80
N TRP A 538 14.05 7.60 -28.99
CA TRP A 538 15.47 7.86 -29.19
C TRP A 538 15.89 7.12 -30.46
N SER A 539 16.57 7.82 -31.37
CA SER A 539 17.26 7.12 -32.46
C SER A 539 18.15 6.05 -31.83
N PRO A 540 18.13 4.81 -32.34
CA PRO A 540 18.98 3.78 -31.80
C PRO A 540 20.42 4.25 -31.83
N ARG A 541 20.90 4.76 -30.73
CA ARG A 541 22.34 5.02 -30.55
C ARG A 541 22.89 3.68 -30.09
N HIS A 542 23.85 3.16 -30.83
CA HIS A 542 24.73 2.18 -30.25
C HIS A 542 25.43 2.88 -29.08
N LEU A 543 24.86 2.70 -27.86
CA LEU A 543 25.55 3.13 -26.65
C LEU A 543 26.85 2.35 -26.64
N PRO A 544 28.02 3.02 -26.69
CA PRO A 544 29.27 2.30 -26.49
C PRO A 544 29.14 1.60 -25.16
N ALA A 545 29.41 0.27 -25.12
CA ALA A 545 29.49 -0.45 -23.88
C ALA A 545 30.41 0.36 -22.96
N THR A 546 29.87 0.90 -21.87
CA THR A 546 30.68 1.64 -20.90
C THR A 546 31.72 0.64 -20.40
N PRO A 547 33.02 0.86 -20.61
CA PRO A 547 34.01 -0.13 -20.23
C PRO A 547 33.86 -0.47 -18.76
N GLY A 548 33.53 -1.73 -18.44
CA GLY A 548 33.37 -2.23 -17.08
C GLY A 548 31.99 -2.29 -16.50
N THR A 549 30.90 -1.91 -17.22
CA THR A 549 29.54 -2.31 -16.81
C THR A 549 29.32 -3.77 -17.16
N PRO A 550 28.62 -4.55 -16.29
CA PRO A 550 28.07 -5.83 -16.70
C PRO A 550 27.28 -5.65 -18.00
N SER A 551 27.30 -6.63 -18.89
CA SER A 551 26.69 -6.51 -20.22
C SER A 551 25.21 -6.08 -20.09
N GLY A 552 24.94 -4.77 -20.30
CA GLY A 552 23.61 -4.20 -20.28
C GLY A 552 23.07 -3.71 -18.93
N GLY A 553 23.88 -3.71 -17.84
CA GLY A 553 23.47 -3.17 -16.53
C GLY A 553 23.46 -1.64 -16.48
N LEU A 554 22.74 -1.06 -15.50
CA LEU A 554 22.49 0.37 -15.30
C LEU A 554 22.05 1.09 -16.58
N THR A 555 21.15 0.45 -17.34
CA THR A 555 20.74 0.88 -18.68
C THR A 555 19.23 0.88 -18.81
N PHE A 556 18.71 1.93 -19.44
CA PHE A 556 17.31 2.02 -19.83
C PHE A 556 17.09 1.38 -21.20
N TYR A 557 16.07 0.55 -21.28
CA TYR A 557 15.63 -0.12 -22.51
C TYR A 557 14.18 0.26 -22.80
N SER A 558 13.88 0.57 -24.05
CA SER A 558 12.52 0.90 -24.48
C SER A 558 12.08 0.05 -25.67
N GLY A 559 10.78 -0.24 -25.69
CA GLY A 559 10.11 -0.92 -26.79
C GLY A 559 8.64 -0.53 -26.87
N VAL A 560 8.02 -0.84 -28.00
CA VAL A 560 6.63 -0.54 -28.26
C VAL A 560 5.87 -1.83 -28.55
N PHE A 561 4.66 -1.93 -28.00
CA PHE A 561 3.71 -3.00 -28.29
C PHE A 561 2.35 -2.43 -28.67
N THR A 562 1.55 -3.22 -29.38
CA THR A 562 0.24 -2.81 -29.86
C THR A 562 -0.87 -3.55 -29.15
N VAL A 563 -1.81 -2.79 -28.59
CA VAL A 563 -3.09 -3.32 -28.07
C VAL A 563 -4.11 -3.26 -29.21
N PRO A 564 -4.73 -4.40 -29.61
CA PRO A 564 -5.73 -4.44 -30.67
C PRO A 564 -6.97 -3.58 -30.38
N ASP A 565 -7.65 -3.13 -31.44
CA ASP A 565 -8.89 -2.33 -31.35
C ASP A 565 -10.15 -3.17 -31.14
N GLU A 566 -10.05 -4.51 -31.22
CA GLU A 566 -11.18 -5.45 -31.28
C GLU A 566 -11.95 -5.58 -29.95
N ASP A 567 -11.28 -5.40 -28.81
CA ASP A 567 -11.91 -5.46 -27.49
C ASP A 567 -12.55 -4.11 -27.12
N PRO A 568 -13.66 -4.08 -26.33
CA PRO A 568 -14.32 -2.85 -25.92
C PRO A 568 -13.41 -1.91 -25.11
N HIS A 569 -12.42 -2.46 -24.41
CA HIS A 569 -11.33 -1.76 -23.74
C HIS A 569 -10.10 -2.68 -23.69
N PRO A 570 -8.88 -2.15 -23.45
CA PRO A 570 -7.71 -2.97 -23.22
C PRO A 570 -7.94 -4.00 -22.12
N LEU A 571 -7.24 -5.12 -22.16
CA LEU A 571 -7.33 -6.19 -21.16
C LEU A 571 -6.15 -6.14 -20.20
N ASN A 572 -6.38 -6.54 -18.95
CA ASN A 572 -5.31 -6.83 -18.00
C ASN A 572 -4.33 -7.82 -18.60
N THR A 573 -3.03 -7.64 -18.38
CA THR A 573 -1.98 -8.53 -18.86
C THR A 573 -0.86 -8.62 -17.84
N PHE A 574 0.13 -9.47 -18.09
CA PHE A 574 1.28 -9.65 -17.21
C PHE A 574 2.57 -9.51 -18.01
N LEU A 575 3.44 -8.63 -17.54
CA LEU A 575 4.78 -8.45 -18.10
C LEU A 575 5.71 -9.51 -17.55
N ARG A 576 6.29 -10.33 -18.43
CA ARG A 576 7.31 -11.31 -18.13
C ARG A 576 8.66 -10.87 -18.71
N VAL A 577 9.67 -10.79 -17.85
CA VAL A 577 11.01 -10.31 -18.17
C VAL A 577 12.02 -11.47 -18.07
N ASN A 578 11.92 -12.44 -18.99
CA ASN A 578 12.77 -13.62 -19.01
C ASN A 578 14.24 -13.26 -19.32
N GLY A 579 15.15 -13.75 -18.47
CA GLY A 579 16.59 -13.52 -18.63
C GLY A 579 17.08 -12.13 -18.26
N TRP A 580 16.17 -11.21 -17.86
CA TRP A 580 16.54 -9.97 -17.23
C TRP A 580 16.81 -10.24 -15.74
N SER A 581 17.82 -9.57 -15.18
CA SER A 581 18.20 -9.84 -13.79
C SER A 581 17.35 -9.08 -12.80
N LYS A 582 17.53 -7.76 -12.70
CA LYS A 582 16.89 -6.94 -11.67
C LYS A 582 16.68 -5.51 -12.14
N GLY A 583 15.51 -4.96 -11.86
CA GLY A 583 15.27 -3.59 -12.28
C GLY A 583 13.90 -3.03 -11.93
N VAL A 584 13.52 -2.01 -12.69
CA VAL A 584 12.22 -1.33 -12.58
C VAL A 584 11.56 -1.25 -13.95
N ALA A 585 10.24 -1.41 -13.98
CA ALA A 585 9.46 -1.41 -15.22
C ALA A 585 8.37 -0.31 -15.23
N TRP A 586 8.15 0.27 -16.40
CA TRP A 586 7.07 1.24 -16.64
C TRP A 586 6.32 0.88 -17.92
N VAL A 587 5.01 1.07 -17.91
CA VAL A 587 4.16 1.05 -19.11
C VAL A 587 3.49 2.39 -19.24
N ASN A 588 3.61 3.04 -20.41
CA ASN A 588 3.09 4.39 -20.66
C ASN A 588 3.47 5.39 -19.55
N ARG A 589 4.70 5.31 -19.04
CA ARG A 589 5.24 6.10 -17.93
C ARG A 589 4.64 5.78 -16.55
N PHE A 590 3.70 4.85 -16.46
CA PHE A 590 3.22 4.37 -15.17
C PHE A 590 4.21 3.35 -14.62
N CYS A 591 4.74 3.58 -13.42
CA CYS A 591 5.70 2.68 -12.77
C CYS A 591 4.98 1.44 -12.25
N LEU A 592 5.22 0.28 -12.87
CA LEU A 592 4.69 -0.99 -12.39
C LEU A 592 5.34 -1.41 -11.08
N GLY A 593 6.66 -1.24 -10.96
CA GLY A 593 7.42 -1.61 -9.78
C GLY A 593 8.75 -2.28 -10.10
N ARG A 594 9.35 -2.90 -9.07
CA ARG A 594 10.59 -3.67 -9.17
C ARG A 594 10.31 -5.05 -9.75
N TYR A 595 11.23 -5.55 -10.58
CA TYR A 595 11.30 -6.95 -11.00
C TYR A 595 12.63 -7.56 -10.56
N TRP A 596 12.62 -8.84 -10.21
CA TRP A 596 13.81 -9.63 -9.87
C TRP A 596 13.55 -11.12 -10.12
N PRO A 597 13.32 -11.53 -11.38
CA PRO A 597 12.87 -12.88 -11.70
C PRO A 597 13.90 -13.98 -11.39
N GLU A 598 15.20 -13.63 -11.28
CA GLU A 598 16.25 -14.60 -10.93
C GLU A 598 16.14 -15.10 -9.49
N VAL A 599 15.60 -14.30 -8.57
CA VAL A 599 15.45 -14.70 -7.17
C VAL A 599 14.01 -15.06 -6.82
N GLY A 600 13.01 -14.61 -7.60
CA GLY A 600 11.61 -14.89 -7.31
C GLY A 600 11.14 -14.42 -5.91
N PRO A 601 9.93 -14.82 -5.49
CA PRO A 601 9.00 -15.71 -6.19
C PRO A 601 8.26 -15.01 -7.34
N GLN A 602 8.13 -13.68 -7.33
CA GLN A 602 7.45 -12.93 -8.37
C GLN A 602 8.27 -12.93 -9.68
N VAL A 603 7.71 -13.50 -10.73
CA VAL A 603 8.32 -13.53 -12.08
C VAL A 603 7.66 -12.55 -13.03
N THR A 604 6.33 -12.35 -12.91
CA THR A 604 5.58 -11.44 -13.76
C THR A 604 5.09 -10.22 -12.99
N LEU A 605 5.07 -9.06 -13.66
CA LEU A 605 4.44 -7.84 -13.14
C LEU A 605 3.04 -7.69 -13.72
N TYR A 606 2.07 -7.40 -12.88
CA TYR A 606 0.71 -7.09 -13.30
C TYR A 606 0.64 -5.76 -14.04
N VAL A 607 -0.01 -5.74 -15.20
CA VAL A 607 -0.24 -4.57 -16.05
C VAL A 607 -1.74 -4.32 -16.14
N PRO A 608 -2.29 -3.34 -15.38
CA PRO A 608 -3.71 -3.03 -15.38
C PRO A 608 -4.20 -2.50 -16.74
N TRP A 609 -5.38 -2.89 -17.15
CA TRP A 609 -6.01 -2.44 -18.38
C TRP A 609 -6.13 -0.91 -18.45
N SER A 610 -6.36 -0.26 -17.33
CA SER A 610 -6.63 1.19 -17.26
C SER A 610 -5.43 2.09 -17.55
N ILE A 611 -4.20 1.53 -17.52
CA ILE A 611 -3.00 2.26 -17.96
C ILE A 611 -2.67 2.02 -19.43
N LEU A 612 -3.36 1.07 -20.07
CA LEU A 612 -3.18 0.75 -21.49
C LEU A 612 -4.11 1.60 -22.35
N LYS A 613 -3.69 1.87 -23.56
CA LYS A 613 -4.48 2.52 -24.60
C LYS A 613 -4.52 1.63 -25.86
N ARG A 614 -5.57 1.75 -26.64
CA ARG A 614 -5.63 1.12 -27.95
C ARG A 614 -4.50 1.61 -28.82
N GLY A 615 -4.00 0.75 -29.69
CA GLY A 615 -2.84 1.05 -30.52
C GLY A 615 -1.52 0.94 -29.75
N GLN A 616 -0.61 1.86 -30.00
CA GLN A 616 0.76 1.79 -29.49
C GLN A 616 0.87 2.14 -28.01
N ASN A 617 1.60 1.31 -27.27
CA ASN A 617 1.95 1.48 -25.86
C ASN A 617 3.46 1.35 -25.70
N GLU A 618 4.04 2.14 -24.81
CA GLU A 618 5.46 2.11 -24.48
C GLU A 618 5.73 1.15 -23.31
N LEU A 619 6.75 0.30 -23.45
CA LEU A 619 7.37 -0.44 -22.36
C LEU A 619 8.77 0.12 -22.13
N LEU A 620 9.07 0.54 -20.90
CA LEU A 620 10.39 1.01 -20.47
C LEU A 620 10.89 0.13 -19.32
N LEU A 621 12.13 -0.32 -19.40
CA LEU A 621 12.82 -1.03 -18.32
C LEU A 621 14.10 -0.28 -17.95
N LEU A 622 14.40 -0.18 -16.66
CA LEU A 622 15.75 0.09 -16.15
C LEU A 622 16.31 -1.23 -15.65
N GLU A 623 17.30 -1.78 -16.34
CA GLU A 623 18.05 -2.95 -15.87
C GLU A 623 19.23 -2.50 -15.02
N LEU A 624 19.38 -3.07 -13.83
CA LEU A 624 20.42 -2.69 -12.87
C LEU A 624 21.66 -3.61 -12.95
N GLU A 625 21.50 -4.85 -13.38
CA GLU A 625 22.55 -5.89 -13.33
C GLU A 625 22.94 -6.42 -14.71
N SER A 626 22.11 -7.24 -15.35
CA SER A 626 22.41 -7.76 -16.68
C SER A 626 21.19 -7.97 -17.55
N ALA A 627 21.25 -7.56 -18.81
CA ALA A 627 20.23 -7.81 -19.81
C ALA A 627 20.48 -9.13 -20.54
N PRO A 628 19.43 -9.85 -21.05
CA PRO A 628 19.55 -11.18 -21.63
C PRO A 628 20.22 -11.24 -23.01
N CYS A 629 20.61 -10.11 -23.57
CA CYS A 629 21.09 -10.02 -24.94
C CYS A 629 22.42 -9.28 -25.04
N PRO A 630 23.40 -9.88 -25.75
CA PRO A 630 24.58 -9.14 -26.16
C PRO A 630 24.16 -8.12 -27.25
N ALA A 631 24.61 -6.87 -27.14
CA ALA A 631 24.50 -5.93 -28.25
C ALA A 631 25.18 -6.53 -29.51
N PRO A 632 24.61 -6.44 -30.73
CA PRO A 632 23.49 -5.57 -31.12
C PRO A 632 22.11 -6.28 -31.18
N LEU A 633 21.95 -7.48 -30.65
CA LEU A 633 20.67 -8.19 -30.71
C LEU A 633 19.63 -7.55 -29.79
N PRO A 634 18.37 -7.42 -30.25
CA PRO A 634 17.32 -6.86 -29.41
C PRO A 634 17.02 -7.80 -28.25
N CYS A 635 16.87 -7.21 -27.07
CA CYS A 635 16.31 -7.91 -25.92
C CYS A 635 14.79 -8.01 -26.06
N ALA A 636 14.17 -8.97 -25.41
CA ALA A 636 12.72 -9.12 -25.42
C ALA A 636 12.16 -9.26 -24.00
N ALA A 637 10.95 -8.70 -23.83
CA ALA A 637 10.04 -9.02 -22.75
C ALA A 637 8.71 -9.48 -23.34
N THR A 638 7.85 -10.13 -22.58
CA THR A 638 6.60 -10.70 -23.09
C THR A 638 5.41 -10.20 -22.28
N LEU A 639 4.34 -9.78 -22.94
CA LEU A 639 3.04 -9.49 -22.35
C LEU A 639 2.13 -10.71 -22.57
N GLN A 640 1.77 -11.38 -21.48
CA GLN A 640 1.10 -12.68 -21.47
C GLN A 640 -0.14 -12.69 -20.55
N ASP A 641 -0.96 -13.73 -20.67
CA ASP A 641 -2.18 -13.94 -19.89
C ASP A 641 -1.96 -14.64 -18.54
N LYS A 642 -0.75 -15.16 -18.30
CA LYS A 642 -0.46 -15.94 -17.09
C LYS A 642 0.29 -15.13 -16.06
N HIS A 643 -0.24 -15.11 -14.84
CA HIS A 643 0.43 -14.65 -13.63
C HIS A 643 1.38 -15.74 -13.12
N VAL A 644 2.59 -15.36 -12.73
CA VAL A 644 3.60 -16.31 -12.19
C VAL A 644 4.22 -15.69 -10.94
N LEU A 645 3.93 -16.33 -9.80
CA LEU A 645 4.39 -15.94 -8.46
C LEU A 645 5.20 -17.04 -7.73
N ASP A 646 5.46 -18.16 -8.39
CA ASP A 646 6.18 -19.31 -7.86
C ASP A 646 7.49 -19.55 -8.61
N GLY A 647 8.18 -18.49 -8.94
CA GLY A 647 9.45 -18.52 -9.65
C GLY A 647 10.59 -19.11 -8.83
N PRO A 648 11.76 -19.26 -9.46
CA PRO A 648 12.92 -19.84 -8.81
C PRO A 648 13.29 -19.04 -7.57
N THR A 649 13.54 -19.76 -6.48
CA THR A 649 14.10 -19.19 -5.26
C THR A 649 15.52 -19.75 -5.09
N PRO A 650 16.53 -18.93 -4.79
CA PRO A 650 17.85 -19.41 -4.48
C PRO A 650 17.81 -20.37 -3.29
N THR A 651 18.42 -21.53 -3.44
CA THR A 651 18.59 -22.54 -2.37
C THR A 651 19.58 -22.07 -1.31
#